data_a73ec1cd512a2a7fb4b5184fa6fd7d31
#
_entry.id   a73ec1cd512a2a7fb4b5184fa6fd7d31
#
_cell.length_a   1.000
_cell.length_b   1.000
_cell.length_c   1.000
_cell.angle_alpha   90.00
_cell.angle_beta   90.00
_cell.angle_gamma   90.00
#
_symmetry.space_group_name_H-M   'P 1'
#
loop_
_entity.id
_entity.type
_entity.pdbx_description
1 polymer ?
#
loop_
_entity_poly.entity_id
_entity_poly.type
_entity_poly.pdbx_seq_one_letter_code
_entity_poly.pdbx_strand_id
1 'polypeptide(L)'
;MGMTKKALRIFIPVLVAVLLCTACTNVNSPRQERLLRQWQFTQDTTENPVWQEVTIPHDWAISGPFDRANDLQEVIVVQNGESEPSWKTGRSGGLPWMGKGHYHTRITVDTTKWNTLVFDGAMSHADVYVNGEEMVYWPYGYNTFDCYILPHLLQSDTVDIDVFLENKPQQSRWYPGAGLYRNVHLIATNWIHVPVFGVCVRTPEVNSDRAQVWMAVELQNGVDATSAEKENVTIQTDILYHGKTVATIDGQEGVAIVNKPHLWSPETPNLYYARTRVIQNGEVLDEVNTRFGIRSVSYTPENGFQLNGQTRKFKGVCNHHDLGPLGAAVHKDALRHQLAMLKEMGCDAVRTSHNMPAPELVELCDEMGIMMMIEPFDVWNHGKTENDYSVEFEDWWKADITNMVKQYRNNASVMLWSSGNEVWNQVLDDGIGIVTALQDLFHQLDPTRPVTNGMDQARYIIHNGFGAAVELPGLNYRTGRYEEAFEFLPQKMILGSETASTVSSRGVYKRPAVLKDFALYDDHQSSGYDLEYCQWSGLPEQDFQLQDDYNWTLGQFVWTGFDYLGEPSPYDTDAWPSHSSYFGIIDLASLPKDRYWLYRSQWQKNAPTLHLLPHWNWSEGDTVPVFCYTSYPSAELFVNGKSYGRLRHATPEETVRLAQGEVIKGVSPMPEVAEFTVPEWGSNPRPELLPRYRLMWFDVPFEAGTLEVVAYDEKGKKAASEIIRTAGQPHHLDLVWANKDEKPEELCYITVRVVDKEGNLCPNAANLIRFEGEGFIAAANGDAACLDSFVEPEMHAFAGQCTFIMRKGYKGTFTFE
;
A
#
# COMPACT_ATOMS: atom_id res chain seq x y z
N MET A 1 36.34 70.05 -19.71
CA MET A 1 37.11 69.49 -18.58
C MET A 1 36.15 68.71 -17.72
N GLY A 2 36.17 67.41 -17.78
CA GLY A 2 35.30 66.52 -17.06
C GLY A 2 35.64 65.11 -17.38
N MET A 3 36.41 64.45 -16.57
CA MET A 3 36.89 63.10 -16.77
C MET A 3 35.79 62.04 -16.38
N THR A 4 35.49 61.19 -17.33
CA THR A 4 34.64 60.02 -17.15
C THR A 4 35.38 58.91 -16.40
N LYS A 5 34.86 58.43 -15.27
CA LYS A 5 35.33 57.21 -14.58
C LYS A 5 34.59 55.99 -15.12
N LYS A 6 35.32 55.09 -15.80
CA LYS A 6 34.89 53.75 -16.19
C LYS A 6 34.92 52.89 -14.90
N ALA A 7 33.77 52.32 -14.53
CA ALA A 7 33.70 51.29 -13.48
C ALA A 7 33.99 49.91 -14.12
N LEU A 8 35.05 49.29 -13.62
CA LEU A 8 35.47 47.92 -13.97
C LEU A 8 34.61 46.95 -13.14
N ARG A 9 33.75 46.22 -13.83
CA ARG A 9 33.00 45.10 -13.20
C ARG A 9 33.90 43.87 -13.16
N ILE A 10 34.36 43.54 -11.96
CA ILE A 10 35.02 42.26 -11.66
C ILE A 10 33.95 41.20 -11.51
N PHE A 11 33.94 40.23 -12.40
CA PHE A 11 33.20 39.00 -12.28
C PHE A 11 33.93 38.08 -11.28
N ILE A 12 33.36 37.84 -10.10
CA ILE A 12 33.79 36.82 -9.17
C ILE A 12 32.94 35.58 -9.52
N PRO A 13 33.52 34.46 -9.93
CA PRO A 13 32.73 33.22 -10.06
C PRO A 13 32.43 32.73 -8.62
N VAL A 14 31.15 32.69 -8.30
CA VAL A 14 30.67 32.03 -7.09
C VAL A 14 30.83 30.52 -7.30
N LEU A 15 31.86 29.97 -6.65
CA LEU A 15 32.03 28.52 -6.55
C LEU A 15 30.93 27.99 -5.64
N VAL A 16 29.87 27.42 -6.18
CA VAL A 16 28.87 26.68 -5.42
C VAL A 16 29.54 25.37 -4.99
N ALA A 17 29.95 25.30 -3.74
CA ALA A 17 30.35 24.05 -3.12
C ALA A 17 29.08 23.21 -2.93
N VAL A 18 28.86 22.27 -3.82
CA VAL A 18 27.89 21.19 -3.62
C VAL A 18 28.43 20.35 -2.47
N LEU A 19 27.81 20.47 -1.29
CA LEU A 19 28.00 19.55 -0.19
C LEU A 19 27.38 18.21 -0.62
N LEU A 20 28.22 17.32 -1.13
CA LEU A 20 27.93 15.90 -1.25
C LEU A 20 27.74 15.34 0.18
N CYS A 21 26.49 15.16 0.60
CA CYS A 21 26.17 14.22 1.66
C CYS A 21 26.48 12.81 1.15
N THR A 22 27.73 12.41 1.25
CA THR A 22 28.10 11.01 1.16
C THR A 22 27.57 10.32 2.41
N ALA A 23 26.58 9.44 2.26
CA ALA A 23 26.32 8.41 3.25
C ALA A 23 27.66 7.79 3.63
N CYS A 24 27.96 7.71 4.93
CA CYS A 24 29.22 7.16 5.45
C CYS A 24 29.31 5.68 5.05
N THR A 25 29.82 5.39 3.86
CA THR A 25 30.34 4.07 3.54
C THR A 25 31.60 3.89 4.36
N ASN A 26 31.63 2.85 5.20
CA ASN A 26 32.81 2.43 5.91
C ASN A 26 33.85 2.01 4.86
N VAL A 27 34.80 2.87 4.54
CA VAL A 27 35.81 2.68 3.47
C VAL A 27 36.62 1.40 3.64
N ASN A 28 36.54 0.75 4.81
CA ASN A 28 37.21 -0.52 5.13
C ASN A 28 36.25 -1.72 5.18
N SER A 29 35.00 -1.62 4.75
CA SER A 29 34.13 -2.78 4.68
C SER A 29 34.51 -3.66 3.50
N PRO A 30 34.58 -4.99 3.66
CA PRO A 30 34.83 -5.92 2.55
C PRO A 30 33.75 -5.88 1.49
N ARG A 31 32.51 -5.56 1.86
CA ARG A 31 31.36 -5.26 0.99
C ARG A 31 31.09 -3.75 1.03
N GLN A 32 30.97 -3.15 -0.12
CA GLN A 32 30.62 -1.75 -0.28
C GLN A 32 29.33 -1.67 -1.08
N GLU A 33 28.35 -0.92 -0.56
CA GLU A 33 27.08 -0.67 -1.21
C GLU A 33 26.82 0.82 -1.29
N ARG A 34 26.34 1.27 -2.44
CA ARG A 34 25.92 2.66 -2.63
C ARG A 34 24.71 2.77 -3.56
N LEU A 35 23.87 3.76 -3.30
CA LEU A 35 22.76 4.14 -4.14
C LEU A 35 23.23 4.98 -5.34
N LEU A 36 22.75 4.64 -6.53
CA LEU A 36 23.01 5.40 -7.75
C LEU A 36 21.83 6.37 -7.99
N ARG A 37 21.86 7.53 -7.38
CA ARG A 37 20.72 8.46 -7.37
C ARG A 37 20.67 9.44 -8.53
N GLN A 38 21.78 9.76 -9.16
CA GLN A 38 21.85 10.79 -10.21
C GLN A 38 21.90 10.16 -11.58
N TRP A 39 20.95 10.52 -12.43
CA TRP A 39 20.80 9.99 -13.78
C TRP A 39 20.45 11.11 -14.76
N GLN A 40 20.75 10.88 -16.03
CA GLN A 40 20.18 11.61 -17.15
C GLN A 40 19.01 10.81 -17.69
N PHE A 41 17.93 11.49 -18.03
CA PHE A 41 16.72 10.86 -18.54
C PHE A 41 16.23 11.56 -19.80
N THR A 42 15.69 10.78 -20.74
CA THR A 42 15.00 11.28 -21.93
C THR A 42 13.92 10.32 -22.40
N GLN A 43 12.87 10.87 -22.98
CA GLN A 43 11.88 10.15 -23.80
C GLN A 43 12.07 10.43 -25.30
N ASP A 44 13.03 11.27 -25.65
CA ASP A 44 13.35 11.62 -27.03
C ASP A 44 14.13 10.49 -27.70
N THR A 45 13.56 9.86 -28.72
CA THR A 45 14.16 8.76 -29.48
C THR A 45 14.90 9.24 -30.73
N THR A 46 15.12 10.56 -30.90
CA THR A 46 15.87 11.11 -32.01
C THR A 46 17.37 10.85 -31.89
N GLU A 47 18.14 11.10 -32.99
CA GLU A 47 19.61 10.97 -33.01
C GLU A 47 20.32 11.93 -32.03
N ASN A 48 19.68 13.03 -31.62
CA ASN A 48 20.22 14.05 -30.73
C ASN A 48 19.23 14.32 -29.59
N PRO A 49 19.06 13.40 -28.65
CA PRO A 49 18.06 13.50 -27.60
C PRO A 49 18.32 14.66 -26.63
N VAL A 50 17.24 15.28 -26.15
CA VAL A 50 17.32 16.28 -25.08
C VAL A 50 17.28 15.57 -23.74
N TRP A 51 18.40 15.64 -23.01
CA TRP A 51 18.53 15.03 -21.69
C TRP A 51 18.15 15.98 -20.58
N GLN A 52 17.57 15.44 -19.54
CA GLN A 52 17.32 16.14 -18.27
C GLN A 52 17.98 15.38 -17.11
N GLU A 53 18.52 16.13 -16.15
CA GLU A 53 19.04 15.54 -14.90
C GLU A 53 17.88 15.15 -14.00
N VAL A 54 17.90 13.89 -13.53
CA VAL A 54 16.88 13.37 -12.62
C VAL A 54 17.52 12.68 -11.42
N THR A 55 16.79 12.70 -10.32
CA THR A 55 17.16 11.92 -9.12
C THR A 55 16.18 10.76 -8.99
N ILE A 56 16.67 9.53 -8.92
CA ILE A 56 15.82 8.37 -8.67
C ILE A 56 15.63 8.13 -7.15
N PRO A 57 14.49 7.57 -6.73
CA PRO A 57 13.34 7.09 -7.53
C PRO A 57 12.68 8.19 -8.37
N HIS A 58 12.36 7.88 -9.63
CA HIS A 58 11.80 8.82 -10.59
C HIS A 58 10.65 8.18 -11.36
N ASP A 59 9.50 8.87 -11.37
CA ASP A 59 8.32 8.52 -12.15
C ASP A 59 8.07 9.67 -13.14
N TRP A 60 8.31 9.41 -14.43
CA TRP A 60 8.22 10.48 -15.44
C TRP A 60 6.78 10.96 -15.68
N ALA A 61 5.79 10.14 -15.36
CA ALA A 61 4.41 10.41 -15.70
C ALA A 61 3.70 11.32 -14.67
N ILE A 62 4.18 11.36 -13.41
CA ILE A 62 3.48 12.08 -12.33
C ILE A 62 3.39 13.59 -12.56
N SER A 63 4.25 14.14 -13.40
CA SER A 63 4.20 15.56 -13.80
C SER A 63 3.01 15.90 -14.71
N GLY A 64 2.28 14.90 -15.20
CA GLY A 64 1.12 15.09 -16.06
C GLY A 64 1.45 15.58 -17.48
N PRO A 65 0.53 16.25 -18.13
CA PRO A 65 -0.81 16.59 -17.63
C PRO A 65 -1.75 15.40 -17.59
N PHE A 66 -2.83 15.50 -16.81
CA PHE A 66 -3.96 14.61 -16.94
C PHE A 66 -4.62 14.78 -18.28
N ASP A 67 -4.85 13.70 -19.02
CA ASP A 67 -5.53 13.70 -20.31
C ASP A 67 -6.33 12.41 -20.48
N ARG A 68 -7.58 12.54 -20.93
CA ARG A 68 -8.46 11.40 -21.24
C ARG A 68 -7.81 10.40 -22.19
N ALA A 69 -7.02 10.88 -23.16
CA ALA A 69 -6.37 10.02 -24.16
C ALA A 69 -5.29 9.11 -23.56
N ASN A 70 -4.67 9.51 -22.45
CA ASN A 70 -3.67 8.68 -21.75
C ASN A 70 -4.26 7.45 -21.08
N ASP A 71 -5.60 7.39 -20.94
CA ASP A 71 -6.29 6.44 -20.08
C ASP A 71 -7.39 5.66 -20.82
N LEU A 72 -7.44 5.81 -22.13
CA LEU A 72 -8.43 5.12 -22.95
C LEU A 72 -8.01 3.66 -23.14
N GLN A 73 -8.76 2.75 -22.51
CA GLN A 73 -8.50 1.30 -22.55
C GLN A 73 -9.70 0.54 -23.07
N GLU A 74 -9.46 -0.52 -23.87
CA GLU A 74 -10.48 -1.48 -24.31
C GLU A 74 -10.49 -2.66 -23.33
N VAL A 75 -11.52 -2.76 -22.52
CA VAL A 75 -11.64 -3.76 -21.45
C VAL A 75 -13.06 -4.30 -21.33
N ILE A 76 -13.18 -5.46 -20.70
CA ILE A 76 -14.43 -6.07 -20.26
C ILE A 76 -14.48 -5.97 -18.74
N VAL A 77 -15.50 -5.31 -18.19
CA VAL A 77 -15.75 -5.32 -16.74
C VAL A 77 -16.83 -6.37 -16.43
N VAL A 78 -16.38 -7.60 -16.27
CA VAL A 78 -17.29 -8.76 -16.07
C VAL A 78 -18.12 -8.58 -14.79
N GLN A 79 -17.56 -7.95 -13.76
CA GLN A 79 -18.26 -7.62 -12.52
C GLN A 79 -19.48 -6.71 -12.75
N ASN A 80 -19.47 -5.92 -13.84
CA ASN A 80 -20.60 -5.11 -14.30
C ASN A 80 -21.53 -5.87 -15.25
N GLY A 81 -21.32 -7.16 -15.45
CA GLY A 81 -22.13 -8.00 -16.36
C GLY A 81 -21.81 -7.78 -17.84
N GLU A 82 -20.67 -7.19 -18.17
CA GLU A 82 -20.23 -6.99 -19.55
C GLU A 82 -19.78 -8.32 -20.16
N SER A 83 -20.13 -8.56 -21.43
CA SER A 83 -19.74 -9.76 -22.19
C SER A 83 -18.87 -9.42 -23.41
N GLU A 84 -18.78 -8.15 -23.77
CA GLU A 84 -17.99 -7.66 -24.90
C GLU A 84 -17.10 -6.49 -24.44
N PRO A 85 -15.88 -6.36 -24.98
CA PRO A 85 -14.99 -5.27 -24.61
C PRO A 85 -15.57 -3.90 -25.06
N SER A 86 -15.32 -2.90 -24.23
CA SER A 86 -15.66 -1.52 -24.54
C SER A 86 -14.56 -0.56 -24.08
N TRP A 87 -14.50 0.61 -24.70
CA TRP A 87 -13.54 1.64 -24.33
C TRP A 87 -13.92 2.28 -23.00
N LYS A 88 -12.99 2.27 -22.07
CA LYS A 88 -13.13 2.85 -20.73
C LYS A 88 -12.10 3.95 -20.52
N THR A 89 -12.40 4.89 -19.63
CA THR A 89 -11.51 5.97 -19.23
C THR A 89 -11.31 5.95 -17.71
N GLY A 90 -10.25 6.60 -17.21
CA GLY A 90 -9.93 6.69 -15.78
C GLY A 90 -9.20 5.48 -15.20
N ARG A 91 -9.07 4.40 -15.94
CA ARG A 91 -8.64 3.11 -15.39
C ARG A 91 -7.17 3.04 -14.98
N SER A 92 -6.30 3.81 -15.61
CA SER A 92 -4.87 3.85 -15.31
C SER A 92 -4.36 5.23 -14.85
N GLY A 93 -5.27 6.07 -14.36
CA GLY A 93 -4.94 7.33 -13.68
C GLY A 93 -4.81 8.56 -14.54
N GLY A 94 -5.05 8.49 -15.87
CA GLY A 94 -5.08 9.66 -16.77
C GLY A 94 -3.74 10.38 -17.00
N LEU A 95 -2.62 9.82 -16.52
CA LEU A 95 -1.27 10.37 -16.62
C LEU A 95 -0.47 9.74 -17.78
N PRO A 96 0.54 10.41 -18.36
CA PRO A 96 1.27 9.95 -19.56
C PRO A 96 2.32 8.88 -19.22
N TRP A 97 1.92 7.73 -18.67
CA TRP A 97 2.81 6.66 -18.26
C TRP A 97 3.29 5.75 -19.40
N MET A 98 2.55 5.69 -20.51
CA MET A 98 2.90 4.88 -21.69
C MET A 98 4.05 5.48 -22.49
N GLY A 99 4.84 4.62 -23.12
CA GLY A 99 5.93 5.02 -23.99
C GLY A 99 7.29 4.50 -23.57
N LYS A 100 8.35 5.08 -24.15
CA LYS A 100 9.74 4.67 -23.91
C LYS A 100 10.47 5.70 -23.08
N GLY A 101 11.35 5.21 -22.21
CA GLY A 101 12.26 6.04 -21.42
C GLY A 101 13.69 5.51 -21.52
N HIS A 102 14.67 6.41 -21.56
CA HIS A 102 16.09 6.07 -21.54
C HIS A 102 16.75 6.79 -20.38
N TYR A 103 17.36 6.04 -19.50
CA TYR A 103 18.19 6.52 -18.38
C TYR A 103 19.65 6.25 -18.66
N HIS A 104 20.50 7.24 -18.43
CA HIS A 104 21.96 7.13 -18.58
C HIS A 104 22.66 7.65 -17.33
N THR A 105 23.70 6.96 -16.88
CA THR A 105 24.59 7.45 -15.82
C THR A 105 26.00 6.92 -16.03
N ARG A 106 27.00 7.71 -15.64
CA ARG A 106 28.40 7.31 -15.59
C ARG A 106 28.84 7.20 -14.14
N ILE A 107 29.33 6.01 -13.76
CA ILE A 107 29.71 5.73 -12.40
C ILE A 107 31.17 5.26 -12.28
N THR A 108 31.74 5.43 -11.11
CA THR A 108 33.05 4.86 -10.75
C THR A 108 32.82 3.48 -10.12
N VAL A 109 33.64 2.50 -10.49
CA VAL A 109 33.62 1.11 -10.01
C VAL A 109 34.99 0.71 -9.48
N ASP A 110 35.04 -0.25 -8.56
CA ASP A 110 36.31 -0.88 -8.16
C ASP A 110 36.61 -2.07 -9.10
N THR A 111 37.57 -1.89 -10.00
CA THR A 111 37.94 -2.90 -11.00
C THR A 111 38.58 -4.15 -10.40
N THR A 112 38.94 -4.13 -9.12
CA THR A 112 39.48 -5.29 -8.38
C THR A 112 38.39 -6.12 -7.69
N LYS A 113 37.17 -5.65 -7.74
CA LYS A 113 36.01 -6.24 -7.06
C LYS A 113 35.00 -6.82 -8.05
N TRP A 114 34.17 -7.73 -7.53
CA TRP A 114 32.93 -8.13 -8.14
C TRP A 114 31.90 -7.01 -7.96
N ASN A 115 31.43 -6.43 -9.05
CA ASN A 115 30.48 -5.32 -9.03
C ASN A 115 29.11 -5.80 -9.51
N THR A 116 28.08 -5.69 -8.67
CA THR A 116 26.70 -6.06 -8.98
C THR A 116 25.82 -4.82 -8.97
N LEU A 117 25.06 -4.62 -10.04
CA LEU A 117 23.97 -3.66 -10.10
C LEU A 117 22.70 -4.37 -9.61
N VAL A 118 21.95 -3.75 -8.70
CA VAL A 118 20.67 -4.26 -8.21
C VAL A 118 19.62 -3.18 -8.45
N PHE A 119 18.57 -3.55 -9.15
CA PHE A 119 17.41 -2.71 -9.43
C PHE A 119 16.25 -3.20 -8.57
N ASP A 120 15.75 -2.40 -7.65
CA ASP A 120 14.62 -2.76 -6.79
C ASP A 120 13.29 -2.82 -7.57
N GLY A 121 13.29 -2.32 -8.79
CA GLY A 121 12.21 -2.33 -9.76
C GLY A 121 12.40 -1.24 -10.82
N ALA A 122 11.99 -1.54 -12.04
CA ALA A 122 12.10 -0.62 -13.18
C ALA A 122 10.88 -0.81 -14.11
N MET A 123 10.05 0.21 -14.27
CA MET A 123 8.74 0.12 -14.92
C MET A 123 8.85 0.60 -16.37
N SER A 124 8.76 -0.30 -17.32
CA SER A 124 8.81 -1.78 -17.33
C SER A 124 9.68 -2.25 -18.51
N HIS A 125 9.78 -3.55 -18.78
CA HIS A 125 10.57 -4.12 -19.88
C HIS A 125 11.98 -3.50 -19.93
N ALA A 126 12.70 -3.66 -18.82
CA ALA A 126 14.00 -3.03 -18.62
C ALA A 126 15.10 -3.76 -19.37
N ASP A 127 15.75 -3.08 -20.30
CA ASP A 127 17.00 -3.49 -20.94
C ASP A 127 18.17 -2.72 -20.32
N VAL A 128 19.11 -3.41 -19.69
CA VAL A 128 20.25 -2.80 -19.00
C VAL A 128 21.54 -3.06 -19.79
N TYR A 129 22.25 -1.98 -20.11
CA TYR A 129 23.53 -2.02 -20.82
C TYR A 129 24.64 -1.44 -19.95
N VAL A 130 25.84 -2.00 -20.06
CA VAL A 130 27.07 -1.44 -19.47
C VAL A 130 28.10 -1.28 -20.56
N ASN A 131 28.61 -0.05 -20.77
CA ASN A 131 29.53 0.29 -21.85
C ASN A 131 29.04 -0.19 -23.26
N GLY A 132 27.71 -0.18 -23.46
CA GLY A 132 27.06 -0.59 -24.70
C GLY A 132 26.89 -2.09 -24.90
N GLU A 133 27.23 -2.93 -23.93
CA GLU A 133 26.95 -4.37 -23.92
C GLU A 133 25.74 -4.66 -23.04
N GLU A 134 24.79 -5.46 -23.55
CA GLU A 134 23.57 -5.86 -22.85
C GLU A 134 23.91 -6.81 -21.70
N MET A 135 23.45 -6.46 -20.49
CA MET A 135 23.69 -7.24 -19.26
C MET A 135 22.49 -8.08 -18.86
N VAL A 136 21.31 -7.50 -18.88
CA VAL A 136 20.07 -8.17 -18.46
C VAL A 136 18.86 -7.49 -19.09
N TYR A 137 17.88 -8.30 -19.47
CA TYR A 137 16.52 -7.89 -19.75
C TYR A 137 15.59 -8.39 -18.63
N TRP A 138 14.67 -7.55 -18.12
CA TRP A 138 13.68 -7.92 -17.14
C TRP A 138 12.35 -7.25 -17.45
N PRO A 139 11.27 -8.00 -17.81
CA PRO A 139 10.02 -7.41 -18.27
C PRO A 139 9.12 -6.92 -17.14
N TYR A 140 9.09 -7.63 -15.99
CA TYR A 140 8.15 -7.35 -14.90
C TYR A 140 8.66 -6.22 -14.01
N GLY A 141 8.09 -5.02 -14.17
CA GLY A 141 8.56 -3.80 -13.53
C GLY A 141 8.52 -3.76 -12.01
N TYR A 142 7.78 -4.66 -11.37
CA TYR A 142 7.63 -4.72 -9.91
C TYR A 142 8.65 -5.59 -9.20
N ASN A 143 9.45 -6.36 -9.94
CA ASN A 143 10.41 -7.27 -9.34
C ASN A 143 11.78 -6.63 -9.14
N THR A 144 12.48 -7.06 -8.09
CA THR A 144 13.90 -6.78 -7.92
C THR A 144 14.72 -7.75 -8.79
N PHE A 145 15.67 -7.22 -9.54
CA PHE A 145 16.59 -8.02 -10.33
C PHE A 145 18.02 -7.47 -10.24
N ASP A 146 18.99 -8.30 -10.53
CA ASP A 146 20.38 -7.91 -10.50
C ASP A 146 21.16 -8.40 -11.71
N CYS A 147 22.26 -7.71 -12.01
CA CYS A 147 23.26 -8.17 -12.96
C CYS A 147 24.66 -7.80 -12.48
N TYR A 148 25.65 -8.66 -12.75
CA TYR A 148 27.02 -8.29 -12.45
C TYR A 148 27.72 -7.71 -13.68
N ILE A 149 28.61 -6.73 -13.43
CA ILE A 149 29.39 -6.10 -14.48
C ILE A 149 30.54 -7.05 -14.89
N LEU A 150 30.50 -7.48 -16.16
CA LEU A 150 31.47 -8.44 -16.67
C LEU A 150 32.92 -7.90 -16.59
N PRO A 151 33.91 -8.72 -16.17
CA PRO A 151 35.28 -8.24 -15.98
C PRO A 151 35.91 -7.57 -17.18
N HIS A 152 35.58 -8.00 -18.39
CA HIS A 152 36.12 -7.39 -19.61
C HIS A 152 35.59 -5.96 -19.88
N LEU A 153 34.50 -5.56 -19.24
CA LEU A 153 33.98 -4.20 -19.29
C LEU A 153 34.67 -3.26 -18.27
N LEU A 154 35.41 -3.81 -17.31
CA LEU A 154 36.12 -3.07 -16.27
C LEU A 154 37.54 -2.63 -16.71
N GLN A 155 37.67 -2.14 -17.96
CA GLN A 155 38.96 -1.65 -18.50
C GLN A 155 39.40 -0.30 -17.91
N SER A 156 38.47 0.41 -17.29
CA SER A 156 38.69 1.64 -16.52
C SER A 156 37.89 1.59 -15.23
N ASP A 157 38.19 2.50 -14.31
CA ASP A 157 37.43 2.68 -13.06
C ASP A 157 36.09 3.37 -13.27
N THR A 158 35.71 3.68 -14.52
CA THR A 158 34.42 4.27 -14.87
C THR A 158 33.71 3.45 -15.91
N VAL A 159 32.39 3.28 -15.74
CA VAL A 159 31.50 2.62 -16.69
C VAL A 159 30.28 3.49 -16.98
N ASP A 160 29.79 3.40 -18.18
CA ASP A 160 28.51 3.97 -18.61
C ASP A 160 27.42 2.91 -18.42
N ILE A 161 26.31 3.29 -17.82
CA ILE A 161 25.13 2.45 -17.63
C ILE A 161 23.99 3.11 -18.39
N ASP A 162 23.34 2.36 -19.25
CA ASP A 162 22.15 2.74 -19.97
C ASP A 162 21.02 1.78 -19.62
N VAL A 163 19.83 2.32 -19.33
CA VAL A 163 18.63 1.55 -19.03
C VAL A 163 17.51 2.02 -19.94
N PHE A 164 17.03 1.15 -20.80
CA PHE A 164 15.88 1.40 -21.66
C PHE A 164 14.64 0.76 -21.04
N LEU A 165 13.54 1.50 -21.02
CA LEU A 165 12.27 1.08 -20.49
C LEU A 165 11.17 1.25 -21.53
N GLU A 166 10.17 0.39 -21.52
CA GLU A 166 8.99 0.50 -22.38
C GLU A 166 7.72 0.13 -21.62
N ASN A 167 6.80 1.09 -21.50
CA ASN A 167 5.45 0.86 -21.03
C ASN A 167 4.50 0.79 -22.22
N LYS A 168 3.81 -0.34 -22.39
CA LYS A 168 2.90 -0.60 -23.50
C LYS A 168 1.47 -0.13 -23.17
N PRO A 169 0.68 0.32 -24.19
CA PRO A 169 -0.75 0.53 -24.00
C PRO A 169 -1.44 -0.73 -23.46
N GLN A 170 -2.49 -0.59 -22.66
CA GLN A 170 -3.24 -1.71 -22.11
C GLN A 170 -2.38 -2.74 -21.34
N GLN A 171 -1.35 -2.27 -20.65
CA GLN A 171 -0.46 -3.10 -19.85
C GLN A 171 -0.95 -3.23 -18.39
N SER A 172 -1.73 -2.26 -17.91
CA SER A 172 -2.19 -2.22 -16.53
C SER A 172 -3.61 -1.66 -16.45
N ARG A 173 -4.38 -2.11 -15.45
CA ARG A 173 -5.71 -1.60 -15.14
C ARG A 173 -5.75 -0.65 -13.93
N TRP A 174 -4.58 -0.27 -13.41
CA TRP A 174 -4.34 0.80 -12.44
C TRP A 174 -3.13 1.61 -12.89
N TYR A 175 -2.82 2.70 -12.23
CA TYR A 175 -1.62 3.49 -12.53
C TYR A 175 -0.34 2.70 -12.20
N PRO A 176 0.45 2.28 -13.19
CA PRO A 176 1.64 1.48 -12.94
C PRO A 176 2.85 2.32 -12.54
N GLY A 177 2.82 3.65 -12.81
CA GLY A 177 3.99 4.49 -12.81
C GLY A 177 4.88 4.24 -14.04
N ALA A 178 6.02 4.92 -14.08
CA ALA A 178 6.92 4.86 -15.22
C ALA A 178 8.34 5.28 -14.85
N GLY A 179 9.34 4.45 -15.17
CA GLY A 179 10.72 4.81 -14.98
C GLY A 179 11.49 3.98 -13.96
N LEU A 180 12.66 4.48 -13.55
CA LEU A 180 13.41 3.96 -12.39
C LEU A 180 12.74 4.46 -11.11
N TYR A 181 11.57 3.91 -10.82
CA TYR A 181 10.69 4.36 -9.75
C TYR A 181 11.04 3.78 -8.37
N ARG A 182 12.05 2.89 -8.31
CA ARG A 182 12.66 2.33 -7.10
C ARG A 182 14.16 2.57 -7.12
N ASN A 183 14.85 2.20 -6.03
CA ASN A 183 16.29 2.41 -5.93
C ASN A 183 17.09 1.53 -6.89
N VAL A 184 18.28 2.03 -7.26
CA VAL A 184 19.33 1.26 -7.94
C VAL A 184 20.58 1.29 -7.08
N HIS A 185 21.15 0.10 -6.81
CA HIS A 185 22.31 -0.09 -5.96
C HIS A 185 23.49 -0.58 -6.79
N LEU A 186 24.69 -0.14 -6.41
CA LEU A 186 25.94 -0.78 -6.80
C LEU A 186 26.54 -1.47 -5.58
N ILE A 187 26.77 -2.77 -5.65
CA ILE A 187 27.38 -3.60 -4.63
C ILE A 187 28.75 -4.09 -5.12
N ALA A 188 29.84 -3.70 -4.44
CA ALA A 188 31.17 -4.17 -4.75
C ALA A 188 31.66 -5.14 -3.64
N THR A 189 32.01 -6.37 -4.04
CA THR A 189 32.44 -7.44 -3.12
C THR A 189 33.76 -8.06 -3.58
N ASN A 190 34.35 -8.90 -2.75
CA ASN A 190 35.43 -9.80 -3.21
C ASN A 190 34.85 -10.89 -4.15
N TRP A 191 35.74 -11.58 -4.87
CA TRP A 191 35.36 -12.64 -5.82
C TRP A 191 34.64 -13.82 -5.15
N ILE A 192 34.91 -14.08 -3.87
CA ILE A 192 34.17 -15.02 -3.04
C ILE A 192 33.31 -14.23 -2.07
N HIS A 193 32.00 -14.31 -2.23
CA HIS A 193 31.05 -13.50 -1.47
C HIS A 193 29.69 -14.18 -1.33
N VAL A 194 28.82 -13.65 -0.52
CA VAL A 194 27.41 -14.00 -0.44
C VAL A 194 26.65 -13.26 -1.54
N PRO A 195 25.96 -13.94 -2.46
CA PRO A 195 25.17 -13.26 -3.51
C PRO A 195 24.01 -12.46 -2.91
N VAL A 196 23.41 -11.64 -3.75
CA VAL A 196 22.17 -10.93 -3.41
C VAL A 196 21.11 -11.96 -2.96
N PHE A 197 20.46 -11.71 -1.80
CA PHE A 197 19.50 -12.63 -1.15
C PHE A 197 20.05 -14.03 -0.80
N GLY A 198 21.38 -14.22 -0.74
CA GLY A 198 22.01 -15.50 -0.49
C GLY A 198 21.95 -16.04 0.93
N VAL A 199 21.36 -15.31 1.89
CA VAL A 199 21.14 -15.76 3.26
C VAL A 199 19.68 -16.16 3.47
N CYS A 200 19.45 -17.33 4.03
CA CYS A 200 18.13 -17.80 4.43
C CYS A 200 18.11 -18.06 5.94
N VAL A 201 17.17 -17.45 6.67
CA VAL A 201 16.99 -17.61 8.12
C VAL A 201 15.58 -18.13 8.40
N ARG A 202 15.48 -19.18 9.22
CA ARG A 202 14.17 -19.75 9.66
C ARG A 202 14.18 -19.94 11.17
N THR A 203 13.00 -19.92 11.77
CA THR A 203 12.81 -20.15 13.21
C THR A 203 11.86 -21.34 13.41
N PRO A 204 12.31 -22.61 13.18
CA PRO A 204 11.44 -23.77 13.11
C PRO A 204 10.78 -24.13 14.43
N GLU A 205 11.45 -23.86 15.55
CA GLU A 205 10.91 -24.12 16.90
C GLU A 205 11.06 -22.86 17.75
N VAL A 206 9.94 -22.35 18.24
CA VAL A 206 9.91 -21.11 19.04
C VAL A 206 8.97 -21.27 20.22
N ASN A 207 9.46 -20.94 21.41
CA ASN A 207 8.66 -20.74 22.60
C ASN A 207 9.28 -19.65 23.50
N SER A 208 8.69 -19.39 24.67
CA SER A 208 9.15 -18.34 25.60
C SER A 208 10.56 -18.57 26.15
N ASP A 209 11.01 -19.82 26.23
CA ASP A 209 12.26 -20.18 26.86
C ASP A 209 13.41 -20.26 25.87
N ARG A 210 13.12 -20.70 24.65
CA ARG A 210 14.13 -20.87 23.59
C ARG A 210 13.54 -20.77 22.20
N ALA A 211 14.39 -20.38 21.25
CA ALA A 211 14.12 -20.48 19.83
C ALA A 211 15.28 -21.16 19.10
N GLN A 212 14.96 -22.04 18.16
CA GLN A 212 15.94 -22.52 17.16
C GLN A 212 16.00 -21.50 16.04
N VAL A 213 17.21 -21.08 15.68
CA VAL A 213 17.48 -20.27 14.48
C VAL A 213 18.28 -21.14 13.53
N TRP A 214 17.63 -21.62 12.49
CA TRP A 214 18.28 -22.33 11.38
C TRP A 214 18.67 -21.33 10.32
N MET A 215 19.83 -21.54 9.71
CA MET A 215 20.33 -20.67 8.67
C MET A 215 21.06 -21.45 7.59
N ALA A 216 20.95 -20.96 6.33
CA ALA A 216 21.74 -21.39 5.20
C ALA A 216 22.29 -20.17 4.44
N VAL A 217 23.52 -20.28 3.94
CA VAL A 217 24.24 -19.24 3.22
C VAL A 217 24.70 -19.77 1.87
N GLU A 218 24.28 -19.12 0.79
CA GLU A 218 24.80 -19.36 -0.55
C GLU A 218 26.14 -18.63 -0.71
N LEU A 219 27.09 -19.24 -1.41
CA LEU A 219 28.34 -18.61 -1.79
C LEU A 219 28.44 -18.48 -3.31
N GLN A 220 28.75 -17.29 -3.77
CA GLN A 220 29.15 -17.01 -5.14
C GLN A 220 30.67 -17.05 -5.23
N ASN A 221 31.16 -17.78 -6.21
CA ASN A 221 32.58 -17.77 -6.60
C ASN A 221 32.67 -17.10 -7.97
N GLY A 222 33.43 -16.04 -8.09
CA GLY A 222 33.67 -15.39 -9.38
C GLY A 222 34.22 -16.37 -10.43
N VAL A 223 33.94 -16.11 -11.70
CA VAL A 223 34.28 -16.98 -12.82
C VAL A 223 35.76 -17.27 -12.88
N ASP A 224 36.61 -16.32 -12.44
CA ASP A 224 38.08 -16.40 -12.44
C ASP A 224 38.69 -16.87 -11.11
N ALA A 225 37.87 -17.23 -10.11
CA ALA A 225 38.40 -17.73 -8.83
C ALA A 225 39.09 -19.08 -9.05
N THR A 226 40.38 -19.09 -8.82
CA THR A 226 41.22 -20.29 -8.94
C THR A 226 40.90 -21.35 -7.89
N SER A 227 41.28 -22.60 -8.09
CA SER A 227 41.04 -23.66 -7.10
C SER A 227 41.70 -23.35 -5.76
N ALA A 228 42.84 -22.63 -5.75
CA ALA A 228 43.54 -22.19 -4.53
C ALA A 228 42.76 -21.08 -3.77
N GLU A 229 42.04 -20.21 -4.48
CA GLU A 229 41.21 -19.15 -3.88
C GLU A 229 39.96 -19.71 -3.22
N LYS A 230 39.56 -20.95 -3.53
CA LYS A 230 38.42 -21.64 -2.91
C LYS A 230 38.79 -22.46 -1.68
N GLU A 231 40.09 -22.66 -1.44
CA GLU A 231 40.56 -23.43 -0.28
C GLU A 231 40.50 -22.59 1.02
N ASN A 232 40.18 -23.25 2.12
CA ASN A 232 40.15 -22.66 3.48
C ASN A 232 39.13 -21.51 3.70
N VAL A 233 38.06 -21.48 2.89
CA VAL A 233 36.95 -20.54 3.14
C VAL A 233 36.04 -21.10 4.24
N THR A 234 35.78 -20.29 5.25
CA THR A 234 34.89 -20.61 6.34
C THR A 234 33.80 -19.53 6.44
N ILE A 235 32.62 -19.93 6.90
CA ILE A 235 31.52 -19.01 7.15
C ILE A 235 31.23 -19.01 8.65
N GLN A 236 31.03 -17.82 9.19
CA GLN A 236 30.60 -17.64 10.58
C GLN A 236 29.48 -16.60 10.61
N THR A 237 28.39 -16.90 11.30
CA THR A 237 27.27 -15.98 11.50
C THR A 237 27.01 -15.77 12.97
N ASP A 238 27.07 -14.49 13.37
CA ASP A 238 26.63 -14.04 14.70
C ASP A 238 25.16 -13.63 14.63
N ILE A 239 24.34 -14.19 15.51
CA ILE A 239 22.98 -13.71 15.74
C ILE A 239 23.02 -12.58 16.75
N LEU A 240 22.58 -11.38 16.32
CA LEU A 240 22.66 -10.15 17.11
C LEU A 240 21.27 -9.70 17.55
N TYR A 241 21.17 -9.27 18.81
CA TYR A 241 20.03 -8.52 19.32
C TYR A 241 20.51 -7.23 19.97
N HIS A 242 20.02 -6.08 19.51
CA HIS A 242 20.55 -4.75 19.92
C HIS A 242 22.08 -4.66 19.90
N GLY A 243 22.69 -5.19 18.82
CA GLY A 243 24.15 -5.15 18.60
C GLY A 243 24.97 -6.14 19.45
N LYS A 244 24.31 -6.97 20.29
CA LYS A 244 25.00 -7.98 21.12
C LYS A 244 24.82 -9.36 20.51
N THR A 245 25.89 -10.12 20.36
CA THR A 245 25.85 -11.53 19.95
C THR A 245 25.14 -12.36 21.02
N VAL A 246 24.06 -13.03 20.61
CA VAL A 246 23.26 -13.92 21.48
C VAL A 246 23.46 -15.40 21.13
N ALA A 247 23.90 -15.70 19.89
CA ALA A 247 24.28 -17.03 19.42
C ALA A 247 25.21 -16.91 18.23
N THR A 248 25.91 -17.99 17.87
CA THR A 248 26.79 -18.06 16.69
C THR A 248 26.56 -19.38 15.96
N ILE A 249 26.64 -19.36 14.64
CA ILE A 249 26.58 -20.52 13.74
C ILE A 249 27.87 -20.54 12.94
N ASP A 250 28.55 -21.67 12.91
CA ASP A 250 29.73 -21.90 12.07
C ASP A 250 29.34 -22.81 10.88
N GLY A 251 29.78 -22.45 9.68
CA GLY A 251 29.51 -23.17 8.43
C GLY A 251 28.44 -22.51 7.55
N GLN A 252 28.26 -23.11 6.36
CA GLN A 252 27.27 -22.63 5.38
C GLN A 252 25.81 -22.91 5.81
N GLU A 253 25.61 -23.93 6.63
CA GLU A 253 24.32 -24.31 7.16
C GLU A 253 24.48 -24.73 8.61
N GLY A 254 23.53 -24.33 9.46
CA GLY A 254 23.57 -24.68 10.87
C GLY A 254 22.38 -24.18 11.67
N VAL A 255 22.36 -24.60 12.94
CA VAL A 255 21.32 -24.22 13.91
C VAL A 255 21.96 -23.65 15.16
N ALA A 256 21.45 -22.53 15.62
CA ALA A 256 21.78 -21.98 16.93
C ALA A 256 20.53 -21.91 17.84
N ILE A 257 20.77 -21.90 19.15
CA ILE A 257 19.72 -21.72 20.17
C ILE A 257 19.82 -20.32 20.73
N VAL A 258 18.73 -19.57 20.62
CA VAL A 258 18.55 -18.30 21.31
C VAL A 258 17.69 -18.55 22.54
N ASN A 259 18.28 -18.34 23.74
CA ASN A 259 17.58 -18.50 25.01
C ASN A 259 16.78 -17.25 25.36
N LYS A 260 15.55 -17.42 25.84
CA LYS A 260 14.61 -16.32 26.18
C LYS A 260 14.48 -15.30 25.04
N PRO A 261 14.05 -15.74 23.85
CA PRO A 261 13.99 -14.86 22.69
C PRO A 261 12.99 -13.73 22.90
N HIS A 262 13.30 -12.56 22.35
CA HIS A 262 12.33 -11.47 22.18
C HIS A 262 11.56 -11.70 20.89
N LEU A 263 10.29 -12.11 21.03
CA LEU A 263 9.47 -12.48 19.89
C LEU A 263 9.00 -11.25 19.12
N TRP A 264 8.92 -11.38 17.78
CA TRP A 264 8.30 -10.38 16.91
C TRP A 264 6.77 -10.54 16.95
N SER A 265 6.06 -9.42 17.12
CA SER A 265 4.62 -9.30 16.93
C SER A 265 4.25 -7.87 16.53
N PRO A 266 3.02 -7.59 16.05
CA PRO A 266 2.54 -6.23 15.79
C PRO A 266 2.67 -5.29 16.98
N GLU A 267 2.53 -5.80 18.19
CA GLU A 267 2.62 -5.04 19.44
C GLU A 267 4.07 -4.84 19.90
N THR A 268 4.96 -5.79 19.57
CA THR A 268 6.38 -5.78 19.95
C THR A 268 7.24 -6.25 18.78
N PRO A 269 7.54 -5.37 17.81
CA PRO A 269 8.26 -5.75 16.59
C PRO A 269 9.77 -5.90 16.83
N ASN A 270 10.14 -6.91 17.63
CA ASN A 270 11.53 -7.19 17.94
C ASN A 270 12.28 -7.80 16.77
N LEU A 271 13.40 -7.21 16.38
CA LEU A 271 14.20 -7.61 15.23
C LEU A 271 15.61 -8.02 15.66
N TYR A 272 16.11 -9.05 15.00
CA TYR A 272 17.45 -9.59 15.09
C TYR A 272 18.22 -9.34 13.79
N TYR A 273 19.53 -9.47 13.86
CA TYR A 273 20.41 -9.44 12.70
C TYR A 273 21.29 -10.69 12.69
N ALA A 274 21.36 -11.37 11.56
CA ALA A 274 22.33 -12.38 11.26
C ALA A 274 23.49 -11.72 10.53
N ARG A 275 24.62 -11.50 11.25
CA ARG A 275 25.86 -10.96 10.69
C ARG A 275 26.72 -12.11 10.18
N THR A 276 26.63 -12.36 8.88
CA THR A 276 27.33 -13.43 8.19
C THR A 276 28.64 -12.94 7.62
N ARG A 277 29.74 -13.62 7.97
CA ARG A 277 31.08 -13.32 7.48
C ARG A 277 31.63 -14.50 6.68
N VAL A 278 32.16 -14.21 5.51
CA VAL A 278 32.99 -15.11 4.70
C VAL A 278 34.43 -14.84 5.06
N ILE A 279 35.12 -15.87 5.58
CA ILE A 279 36.46 -15.71 6.13
C ILE A 279 37.41 -16.66 5.41
N GLN A 280 38.57 -16.15 5.00
CA GLN A 280 39.66 -16.95 4.42
C GLN A 280 40.98 -16.60 5.08
N ASN A 281 41.69 -17.60 5.55
CA ASN A 281 42.98 -17.42 6.25
C ASN A 281 42.98 -16.39 7.39
N GLY A 282 41.80 -16.18 8.03
CA GLY A 282 41.61 -15.22 9.12
C GLY A 282 41.23 -13.82 8.66
N GLU A 283 41.14 -13.56 7.35
CA GLU A 283 40.70 -12.29 6.77
C GLU A 283 39.19 -12.39 6.37
N VAL A 284 38.44 -11.33 6.66
CA VAL A 284 37.02 -11.26 6.27
C VAL A 284 36.94 -10.79 4.81
N LEU A 285 36.49 -11.69 3.92
CA LEU A 285 36.29 -11.41 2.50
C LEU A 285 34.97 -10.70 2.22
N ASP A 286 33.92 -11.04 2.97
CA ASP A 286 32.59 -10.46 2.82
C ASP A 286 31.84 -10.46 4.15
N GLU A 287 30.99 -9.45 4.37
CA GLU A 287 30.12 -9.36 5.53
C GLU A 287 28.74 -8.89 5.10
N VAL A 288 27.70 -9.67 5.45
CA VAL A 288 26.28 -9.38 5.16
C VAL A 288 25.49 -9.35 6.46
N ASN A 289 24.66 -8.33 6.63
CA ASN A 289 23.74 -8.20 7.75
C ASN A 289 22.31 -8.47 7.29
N THR A 290 21.78 -9.64 7.63
CA THR A 290 20.40 -10.04 7.28
C THR A 290 19.48 -9.83 8.48
N ARG A 291 18.46 -8.99 8.29
CA ARG A 291 17.45 -8.73 9.31
C ARG A 291 16.42 -9.84 9.34
N PHE A 292 15.97 -10.26 10.53
CA PHE A 292 14.90 -11.22 10.71
C PHE A 292 14.20 -11.03 12.08
N GLY A 293 13.07 -11.69 12.27
CA GLY A 293 12.39 -11.76 13.57
C GLY A 293 12.20 -13.20 14.01
N ILE A 294 12.23 -13.41 15.34
CA ILE A 294 11.91 -14.71 15.93
C ILE A 294 10.43 -14.75 16.24
N ARG A 295 9.71 -15.67 15.61
CA ARG A 295 8.28 -15.87 15.79
C ARG A 295 7.85 -17.26 15.36
N SER A 296 6.71 -17.72 15.86
CA SER A 296 6.00 -18.88 15.35
C SER A 296 4.68 -18.48 14.71
N VAL A 297 4.36 -19.09 13.58
CA VAL A 297 3.12 -18.88 12.82
C VAL A 297 2.48 -20.24 12.56
N SER A 298 1.17 -20.34 12.78
CA SER A 298 0.43 -21.55 12.43
C SER A 298 -1.00 -21.21 11.99
N TYR A 299 -1.52 -22.08 11.13
CA TYR A 299 -2.88 -22.02 10.60
C TYR A 299 -3.50 -23.41 10.75
N THR A 300 -4.54 -23.53 11.55
CA THR A 300 -5.22 -24.81 11.78
C THR A 300 -6.73 -24.61 11.87
N PRO A 301 -7.52 -25.61 11.45
CA PRO A 301 -8.98 -25.56 11.56
C PRO A 301 -9.49 -25.29 12.97
N GLU A 302 -8.78 -25.82 13.99
CA GLU A 302 -9.18 -25.72 15.41
C GLU A 302 -8.89 -24.34 16.01
N ASN A 303 -7.77 -23.71 15.60
CA ASN A 303 -7.29 -22.48 16.27
C ASN A 303 -7.25 -21.27 15.34
N GLY A 304 -7.53 -21.46 14.03
CA GLY A 304 -7.38 -20.40 13.03
C GLY A 304 -5.92 -19.97 12.86
N PHE A 305 -5.70 -18.70 12.64
CA PHE A 305 -4.37 -18.10 12.58
C PHE A 305 -3.83 -17.85 14.00
N GLN A 306 -2.64 -18.35 14.26
CA GLN A 306 -1.92 -18.11 15.50
C GLN A 306 -0.55 -17.49 15.23
N LEU A 307 -0.24 -16.41 15.96
CA LEU A 307 1.08 -15.82 16.02
C LEU A 307 1.62 -15.98 17.46
N ASN A 308 2.77 -16.63 17.61
CA ASN A 308 3.38 -16.94 18.91
C ASN A 308 2.44 -17.72 19.86
N GLY A 309 1.62 -18.63 19.28
CA GLY A 309 0.65 -19.43 20.00
C GLY A 309 -0.62 -18.68 20.43
N GLN A 310 -0.79 -17.43 20.04
CA GLN A 310 -1.99 -16.64 20.31
C GLN A 310 -2.86 -16.55 19.06
N THR A 311 -4.12 -16.98 19.16
CA THR A 311 -5.09 -16.86 18.09
C THR A 311 -5.43 -15.40 17.84
N ARG A 312 -5.42 -14.99 16.57
CA ARG A 312 -5.79 -13.65 16.12
C ARG A 312 -6.40 -13.69 14.72
N LYS A 313 -6.99 -12.58 14.32
CA LYS A 313 -7.51 -12.36 12.96
C LYS A 313 -6.82 -11.18 12.33
N PHE A 314 -6.58 -11.25 11.04
CA PHE A 314 -6.05 -10.10 10.29
C PHE A 314 -7.07 -8.96 10.29
N LYS A 315 -6.62 -7.78 10.63
CA LYS A 315 -7.31 -6.50 10.44
C LYS A 315 -6.56 -5.74 9.37
N GLY A 316 -6.71 -6.20 8.14
CA GLY A 316 -5.88 -5.83 7.02
C GLY A 316 -6.57 -4.90 6.04
N VAL A 317 -5.75 -4.26 5.21
CA VAL A 317 -6.16 -3.53 4.02
C VAL A 317 -5.34 -3.98 2.82
N CYS A 318 -5.93 -3.87 1.63
CA CYS A 318 -5.22 -3.95 0.35
C CYS A 318 -4.68 -2.56 0.02
N ASN A 319 -3.44 -2.48 -0.47
CA ASN A 319 -2.88 -1.22 -0.99
C ASN A 319 -2.23 -1.44 -2.34
N HIS A 320 -2.50 -0.55 -3.28
CA HIS A 320 -1.68 -0.37 -4.47
C HIS A 320 -0.34 0.27 -4.10
N HIS A 321 0.60 0.28 -5.05
CA HIS A 321 1.97 0.68 -4.82
C HIS A 321 2.21 2.19 -4.98
N ASP A 322 1.27 2.94 -5.57
CA ASP A 322 1.41 4.38 -5.72
C ASP A 322 1.30 5.11 -4.36
N LEU A 323 1.89 6.28 -4.30
CA LEU A 323 1.93 7.16 -3.13
C LEU A 323 1.09 8.42 -3.36
N GLY A 324 -0.03 8.28 -4.08
CA GLY A 324 -0.92 9.38 -4.44
C GLY A 324 -0.19 10.43 -5.29
N PRO A 325 -0.09 11.70 -4.84
CA PRO A 325 0.50 12.78 -5.65
C PRO A 325 2.01 12.63 -5.88
N LEU A 326 2.67 11.67 -5.24
CA LEU A 326 4.07 11.32 -5.52
C LEU A 326 4.20 10.28 -6.64
N GLY A 327 3.09 9.74 -7.15
CA GLY A 327 3.08 8.68 -8.14
C GLY A 327 3.65 7.37 -7.61
N ALA A 328 4.31 6.60 -8.48
CA ALA A 328 4.92 5.33 -8.12
C ALA A 328 6.33 5.48 -7.53
N ALA A 329 6.97 6.64 -7.65
CA ALA A 329 8.31 6.88 -7.13
C ALA A 329 8.38 6.62 -5.62
N VAL A 330 9.13 5.58 -5.22
CA VAL A 330 9.17 5.11 -3.83
C VAL A 330 9.81 6.14 -2.90
N HIS A 331 9.11 6.46 -1.82
CA HIS A 331 9.59 7.37 -0.80
C HIS A 331 9.35 6.81 0.61
N LYS A 332 10.42 6.57 1.37
CA LYS A 332 10.34 5.89 2.67
C LYS A 332 9.48 6.65 3.69
N ASP A 333 9.54 8.00 3.71
CA ASP A 333 8.70 8.80 4.62
C ASP A 333 7.21 8.73 4.24
N ALA A 334 6.89 8.68 2.94
CA ALA A 334 5.51 8.53 2.47
C ALA A 334 4.93 7.16 2.84
N LEU A 335 5.68 6.08 2.63
CA LEU A 335 5.30 4.74 3.07
C LEU A 335 5.12 4.67 4.58
N ARG A 336 6.03 5.28 5.35
CA ARG A 336 5.91 5.35 6.82
C ARG A 336 4.65 6.08 7.24
N HIS A 337 4.30 7.19 6.57
CA HIS A 337 3.08 7.95 6.84
C HIS A 337 1.83 7.12 6.59
N GLN A 338 1.75 6.45 5.44
CA GLN A 338 0.63 5.55 5.15
C GLN A 338 0.48 4.45 6.22
N LEU A 339 1.58 3.77 6.57
CA LEU A 339 1.56 2.71 7.59
C LEU A 339 1.22 3.24 8.98
N ALA A 340 1.66 4.45 9.34
CA ALA A 340 1.33 5.08 10.62
C ALA A 340 -0.16 5.38 10.73
N MET A 341 -0.78 5.92 9.68
CA MET A 341 -2.23 6.17 9.61
C MET A 341 -3.04 4.88 9.75
N LEU A 342 -2.63 3.82 9.04
CA LEU A 342 -3.28 2.50 9.14
C LEU A 342 -3.17 1.92 10.56
N LYS A 343 -2.00 2.01 11.17
CA LYS A 343 -1.77 1.53 12.53
C LYS A 343 -2.57 2.31 13.57
N GLU A 344 -2.71 3.63 13.41
CA GLU A 344 -3.56 4.46 14.27
C GLU A 344 -5.03 4.06 14.17
N MET A 345 -5.50 3.69 12.98
CA MET A 345 -6.83 3.14 12.76
C MET A 345 -7.04 1.78 13.49
N GLY A 346 -5.97 1.08 13.84
CA GLY A 346 -6.00 -0.26 14.43
C GLY A 346 -5.84 -1.38 13.39
N CYS A 347 -5.46 -1.04 12.16
CA CYS A 347 -5.03 -1.98 11.14
C CYS A 347 -3.71 -2.63 11.58
N ASP A 348 -3.55 -3.94 11.37
CA ASP A 348 -2.36 -4.70 11.73
C ASP A 348 -1.78 -5.53 10.57
N ALA A 349 -2.37 -5.42 9.36
CA ALA A 349 -1.91 -6.15 8.18
C ALA A 349 -2.10 -5.37 6.88
N VAL A 350 -1.24 -5.63 5.88
CA VAL A 350 -1.33 -5.10 4.52
C VAL A 350 -1.17 -6.24 3.50
N ARG A 351 -2.05 -6.25 2.49
CA ARG A 351 -1.90 -7.04 1.26
C ARG A 351 -1.37 -6.14 0.16
N THR A 352 -0.31 -6.56 -0.51
CA THR A 352 0.26 -5.83 -1.66
C THR A 352 -0.51 -6.16 -2.92
N SER A 353 -1.35 -5.27 -3.38
CA SER A 353 -2.29 -5.50 -4.49
C SER A 353 -1.81 -4.82 -5.76
N HIS A 354 -1.73 -5.48 -6.88
CA HIS A 354 -1.61 -6.94 -7.06
C HIS A 354 -0.24 -7.19 -7.67
N ASN A 355 0.81 -6.83 -6.94
CA ASN A 355 2.20 -6.81 -7.42
C ASN A 355 3.20 -6.88 -6.26
N MET A 356 4.44 -7.15 -6.59
CA MET A 356 5.53 -7.25 -5.63
C MET A 356 5.83 -5.89 -4.97
N PRO A 357 5.97 -5.83 -3.64
CA PRO A 357 6.20 -4.60 -2.92
C PRO A 357 7.61 -4.03 -3.13
N ALA A 358 7.79 -2.74 -2.84
CA ALA A 358 9.11 -2.17 -2.67
C ALA A 358 9.79 -2.70 -1.39
N PRO A 359 11.13 -2.88 -1.38
CA PRO A 359 11.86 -3.33 -0.19
C PRO A 359 11.60 -2.45 1.05
N GLU A 360 11.52 -1.13 0.87
CA GLU A 360 11.27 -0.17 1.94
C GLU A 360 9.93 -0.40 2.64
N LEU A 361 8.88 -0.81 1.89
CA LEU A 361 7.59 -1.13 2.48
C LEU A 361 7.68 -2.33 3.42
N VAL A 362 8.34 -3.40 2.98
CA VAL A 362 8.51 -4.63 3.78
C VAL A 362 9.38 -4.37 5.01
N GLU A 363 10.44 -3.57 4.84
CA GLU A 363 11.28 -3.13 5.95
C GLU A 363 10.51 -2.35 7.00
N LEU A 364 9.68 -1.40 6.57
CA LEU A 364 8.85 -0.61 7.48
C LEU A 364 7.79 -1.47 8.18
N CYS A 365 7.22 -2.45 7.49
CA CYS A 365 6.28 -3.40 8.09
C CYS A 365 6.94 -4.24 9.19
N ASP A 366 8.19 -4.70 8.98
CA ASP A 366 8.99 -5.35 10.01
C ASP A 366 9.21 -4.45 11.24
N GLU A 367 9.62 -3.20 11.01
CA GLU A 367 9.95 -2.21 12.05
C GLU A 367 8.71 -1.72 12.82
N MET A 368 7.61 -1.51 12.11
CA MET A 368 6.39 -0.94 12.68
C MET A 368 5.42 -2.00 13.21
N GLY A 369 5.68 -3.29 12.98
CA GLY A 369 4.81 -4.36 13.42
C GLY A 369 3.51 -4.42 12.62
N ILE A 370 3.61 -4.48 11.30
CA ILE A 370 2.48 -4.69 10.40
C ILE A 370 2.70 -6.01 9.66
N MET A 371 1.73 -6.92 9.76
CA MET A 371 1.76 -8.20 9.07
C MET A 371 1.55 -8.00 7.56
N MET A 372 2.07 -8.91 6.75
CA MET A 372 1.95 -8.80 5.30
C MET A 372 1.45 -10.09 4.66
N MET A 373 0.60 -9.91 3.67
CA MET A 373 0.34 -10.85 2.60
C MET A 373 0.97 -10.28 1.33
N ILE A 374 2.02 -10.93 0.85
CA ILE A 374 2.72 -10.50 -0.37
C ILE A 374 2.15 -11.25 -1.56
N GLU A 375 1.71 -10.48 -2.57
CA GLU A 375 1.11 -10.98 -3.80
C GLU A 375 1.96 -10.55 -5.00
N PRO A 376 2.36 -11.50 -5.88
CA PRO A 376 3.18 -11.17 -7.03
C PRO A 376 2.40 -10.70 -8.26
N PHE A 377 1.21 -11.29 -8.53
CA PHE A 377 0.56 -11.22 -9.84
C PHE A 377 -0.94 -10.95 -9.74
N ASP A 378 -1.45 -10.11 -10.65
CA ASP A 378 -2.89 -9.92 -10.88
C ASP A 378 -3.48 -10.97 -11.86
N VAL A 379 -2.63 -11.52 -12.71
CA VAL A 379 -3.01 -12.49 -13.76
C VAL A 379 -1.96 -13.59 -13.87
N TRP A 380 -2.36 -14.74 -14.44
CA TRP A 380 -1.44 -15.78 -14.90
C TRP A 380 -1.37 -15.75 -16.42
N ASN A 381 -1.47 -16.90 -17.11
CA ASN A 381 -1.43 -16.99 -18.57
C ASN A 381 -2.70 -16.55 -19.30
N HIS A 382 -3.71 -16.08 -18.57
CA HIS A 382 -4.92 -15.47 -19.12
C HIS A 382 -5.05 -14.04 -18.60
N GLY A 383 -4.91 -13.06 -19.50
CA GLY A 383 -4.88 -11.65 -19.17
C GLY A 383 -6.25 -11.03 -18.88
N LYS A 384 -6.23 -9.91 -18.17
CA LYS A 384 -7.36 -8.98 -17.98
C LYS A 384 -7.28 -7.80 -18.93
N THR A 385 -6.09 -7.48 -19.42
CA THR A 385 -5.82 -6.47 -20.46
C THR A 385 -4.83 -7.03 -21.49
N GLU A 386 -4.73 -6.40 -22.67
CA GLU A 386 -4.04 -6.97 -23.85
C GLU A 386 -2.55 -7.23 -23.62
N ASN A 387 -1.85 -6.31 -22.91
CA ASN A 387 -0.42 -6.35 -22.72
C ASN A 387 -0.03 -6.49 -21.24
N ASP A 388 -0.90 -7.04 -20.39
CA ASP A 388 -0.58 -7.29 -18.99
C ASP A 388 0.43 -8.46 -18.83
N TYR A 389 0.76 -8.78 -17.59
CA TYR A 389 1.78 -9.81 -17.29
C TYR A 389 1.47 -11.20 -17.88
N SER A 390 0.26 -11.47 -18.34
CA SER A 390 -0.09 -12.75 -18.94
C SER A 390 0.73 -13.10 -20.19
N VAL A 391 1.22 -12.08 -20.90
CA VAL A 391 2.07 -12.27 -22.09
C VAL A 391 3.49 -12.74 -21.73
N GLU A 392 3.92 -12.47 -20.50
CA GLU A 392 5.26 -12.83 -19.98
C GLU A 392 5.22 -14.04 -19.04
N PHE A 393 4.04 -14.42 -18.54
CA PHE A 393 3.86 -15.37 -17.45
C PHE A 393 4.59 -16.70 -17.69
N GLU A 394 4.39 -17.35 -18.82
CA GLU A 394 4.94 -18.71 -19.08
C GLU A 394 6.47 -18.75 -19.00
N ASP A 395 7.14 -17.69 -19.43
CA ASP A 395 8.60 -17.61 -19.47
C ASP A 395 9.20 -17.10 -18.15
N TRP A 396 8.48 -16.25 -17.39
CA TRP A 396 9.07 -15.45 -16.30
C TRP A 396 8.59 -15.77 -14.89
N TRP A 397 7.41 -16.38 -14.68
CA TRP A 397 6.85 -16.58 -13.34
C TRP A 397 7.80 -17.26 -12.34
N LYS A 398 8.64 -18.21 -12.79
CA LYS A 398 9.58 -18.92 -11.91
C LYS A 398 10.71 -18.00 -11.44
N ALA A 399 11.24 -17.21 -12.34
CA ALA A 399 12.29 -16.23 -12.01
C ALA A 399 11.75 -15.17 -11.06
N ASP A 400 10.57 -14.65 -11.38
CA ASP A 400 9.92 -13.59 -10.60
C ASP A 400 9.58 -14.04 -9.17
N ILE A 401 8.94 -15.20 -8.99
CA ILE A 401 8.67 -15.75 -7.66
C ILE A 401 9.98 -16.07 -6.92
N THR A 402 10.98 -16.61 -7.61
CA THR A 402 12.25 -16.97 -6.98
C THR A 402 12.93 -15.73 -6.38
N ASN A 403 13.01 -14.64 -7.14
CA ASN A 403 13.58 -13.39 -6.64
C ASN A 403 12.77 -12.83 -5.47
N MET A 404 11.47 -12.71 -5.62
CA MET A 404 10.59 -12.19 -4.57
C MET A 404 10.70 -12.98 -3.25
N VAL A 405 10.60 -14.30 -3.34
CA VAL A 405 10.65 -15.13 -2.12
C VAL A 405 12.04 -15.09 -1.49
N LYS A 406 13.12 -15.20 -2.26
CA LYS A 406 14.49 -15.08 -1.74
C LYS A 406 14.70 -13.72 -1.04
N GLN A 407 14.15 -12.65 -1.59
CA GLN A 407 14.24 -11.29 -1.03
C GLN A 407 13.51 -11.18 0.31
N TYR A 408 12.28 -11.69 0.41
CA TYR A 408 11.39 -11.42 1.55
C TYR A 408 11.22 -12.58 2.53
N ARG A 409 11.75 -13.78 2.28
CA ARG A 409 11.61 -14.96 3.17
C ARG A 409 12.14 -14.75 4.59
N ASN A 410 13.08 -13.82 4.78
CA ASN A 410 13.66 -13.50 6.09
C ASN A 410 12.84 -12.48 6.89
N ASN A 411 11.92 -11.74 6.24
CA ASN A 411 11.17 -10.67 6.87
C ASN A 411 10.12 -11.20 7.85
N ALA A 412 10.15 -10.67 9.06
CA ALA A 412 9.28 -11.10 10.15
C ALA A 412 7.81 -10.76 9.91
N SER A 413 7.53 -9.67 9.21
CA SER A 413 6.18 -9.18 8.88
C SER A 413 5.43 -10.09 7.91
N VAL A 414 6.11 -10.83 7.03
CA VAL A 414 5.48 -11.69 6.01
C VAL A 414 4.84 -12.90 6.68
N MET A 415 3.51 -13.00 6.64
CA MET A 415 2.72 -14.07 7.27
C MET A 415 2.28 -15.13 6.27
N LEU A 416 2.02 -14.73 5.04
CA LEU A 416 1.58 -15.62 3.95
C LEU A 416 1.98 -15.06 2.58
N TRP A 417 2.08 -15.97 1.63
CA TRP A 417 2.25 -15.66 0.21
C TRP A 417 0.89 -15.75 -0.49
N SER A 418 0.65 -14.91 -1.48
CA SER A 418 -0.45 -15.07 -2.42
C SER A 418 0.08 -15.54 -3.76
N SER A 419 -0.61 -16.44 -4.43
CA SER A 419 -0.22 -16.93 -5.76
C SER A 419 -0.80 -16.08 -6.90
N GLY A 420 -1.78 -15.20 -6.61
CA GLY A 420 -2.40 -14.32 -7.60
C GLY A 420 -3.77 -13.80 -7.18
N ASN A 421 -4.29 -12.86 -7.96
CA ASN A 421 -5.56 -12.18 -7.72
C ASN A 421 -6.56 -12.45 -8.83
N GLU A 422 -7.76 -12.95 -8.49
CA GLU A 422 -8.92 -13.07 -9.38
C GLU A 422 -8.57 -13.61 -10.78
N VAL A 423 -7.68 -14.60 -10.81
CA VAL A 423 -7.17 -15.18 -12.05
C VAL A 423 -8.28 -15.92 -12.79
N TRP A 424 -8.38 -15.76 -14.12
CA TRP A 424 -9.38 -16.49 -14.91
C TRP A 424 -9.23 -18.01 -14.80
N ASN A 425 -8.03 -18.49 -14.50
CA ASN A 425 -7.71 -19.91 -14.34
C ASN A 425 -8.49 -20.60 -13.22
N GLN A 426 -9.06 -19.86 -12.26
CA GLN A 426 -9.89 -20.44 -11.19
C GLN A 426 -11.15 -21.17 -11.71
N VAL A 427 -11.56 -20.90 -12.95
CA VAL A 427 -12.70 -21.56 -13.63
C VAL A 427 -12.30 -22.31 -14.90
N LEU A 428 -11.01 -22.39 -15.21
CA LEU A 428 -10.47 -23.07 -16.38
C LEU A 428 -9.80 -24.42 -15.99
N ASP A 429 -9.64 -25.31 -16.97
CA ASP A 429 -9.12 -26.67 -16.75
C ASP A 429 -7.65 -26.70 -16.31
N ASP A 430 -6.85 -25.70 -16.66
CA ASP A 430 -5.42 -25.59 -16.31
C ASP A 430 -5.16 -25.02 -14.90
N GLY A 431 -6.16 -24.39 -14.30
CA GLY A 431 -6.00 -23.63 -13.06
C GLY A 431 -5.44 -24.44 -11.89
N ILE A 432 -5.92 -25.66 -11.68
CA ILE A 432 -5.44 -26.52 -10.59
C ILE A 432 -3.96 -26.87 -10.80
N GLY A 433 -3.56 -27.12 -12.04
CA GLY A 433 -2.16 -27.42 -12.40
C GLY A 433 -1.24 -26.23 -12.09
N ILE A 434 -1.65 -25.02 -12.48
CA ILE A 434 -0.87 -23.80 -12.28
C ILE A 434 -0.77 -23.45 -10.80
N VAL A 435 -1.90 -23.42 -10.05
CA VAL A 435 -1.87 -23.07 -8.61
C VAL A 435 -1.00 -24.06 -7.82
N THR A 436 -1.02 -25.35 -8.16
CA THR A 436 -0.18 -26.36 -7.53
C THR A 436 1.30 -26.10 -7.83
N ALA A 437 1.66 -25.82 -9.08
CA ALA A 437 3.03 -25.54 -9.46
C ALA A 437 3.59 -24.27 -8.78
N LEU A 438 2.74 -23.23 -8.63
CA LEU A 438 3.11 -22.01 -7.90
C LEU A 438 3.34 -22.31 -6.42
N GLN A 439 2.42 -23.01 -5.75
CA GLN A 439 2.57 -23.43 -4.35
C GLN A 439 3.82 -24.28 -4.12
N ASP A 440 4.10 -25.22 -4.98
CA ASP A 440 5.30 -26.07 -4.91
C ASP A 440 6.57 -25.22 -4.96
N LEU A 441 6.63 -24.21 -5.83
CA LEU A 441 7.79 -23.30 -5.90
C LEU A 441 7.91 -22.44 -4.64
N PHE A 442 6.80 -21.87 -4.15
CA PHE A 442 6.82 -21.13 -2.91
C PHE A 442 7.37 -21.97 -1.76
N HIS A 443 6.89 -23.21 -1.58
CA HIS A 443 7.34 -24.11 -0.51
C HIS A 443 8.77 -24.61 -0.70
N GLN A 444 9.23 -24.80 -1.93
CA GLN A 444 10.64 -25.11 -2.20
C GLN A 444 11.55 -23.99 -1.69
N LEU A 445 11.15 -22.73 -1.87
CA LEU A 445 11.93 -21.55 -1.48
C LEU A 445 11.72 -21.16 -0.02
N ASP A 446 10.50 -21.29 0.48
CA ASP A 446 10.10 -20.98 1.85
C ASP A 446 8.97 -21.89 2.35
N PRO A 447 9.28 -23.01 3.01
CA PRO A 447 8.29 -23.95 3.57
C PRO A 447 7.64 -23.46 4.87
N THR A 448 7.87 -22.22 5.30
CA THR A 448 7.45 -21.74 6.62
C THR A 448 6.13 -20.95 6.59
N ARG A 449 5.64 -20.59 5.42
CA ARG A 449 4.44 -19.80 5.22
C ARG A 449 3.47 -20.47 4.27
N PRO A 450 2.15 -20.40 4.54
CA PRO A 450 1.16 -20.92 3.60
C PRO A 450 1.01 -20.03 2.39
N VAL A 451 0.44 -20.61 1.33
CA VAL A 451 0.10 -19.91 0.09
C VAL A 451 -1.41 -19.78 -0.04
N THR A 452 -1.88 -18.56 -0.31
CA THR A 452 -3.27 -18.26 -0.62
C THR A 452 -3.44 -17.86 -2.09
N ASN A 453 -4.66 -17.62 -2.51
CA ASN A 453 -5.04 -16.98 -3.78
C ASN A 453 -6.29 -16.14 -3.53
N GLY A 454 -6.35 -14.94 -4.09
CA GLY A 454 -7.54 -14.08 -4.05
C GLY A 454 -8.58 -14.56 -5.06
N MET A 455 -9.65 -15.21 -4.60
CA MET A 455 -10.64 -15.86 -5.47
C MET A 455 -11.99 -15.14 -5.43
N ASP A 456 -12.46 -14.63 -6.56
CA ASP A 456 -13.77 -13.96 -6.70
C ASP A 456 -14.90 -14.89 -7.20
N GLN A 457 -14.57 -16.02 -7.82
CA GLN A 457 -15.55 -16.95 -8.41
C GLN A 457 -16.01 -18.01 -7.41
N ALA A 458 -16.36 -17.60 -6.17
CA ALA A 458 -16.72 -18.49 -5.07
C ALA A 458 -17.74 -19.56 -5.44
N ARG A 459 -18.74 -19.24 -6.27
CA ARG A 459 -19.75 -20.17 -6.78
C ARG A 459 -19.15 -21.40 -7.46
N TYR A 460 -18.05 -21.22 -8.18
CA TYR A 460 -17.40 -22.30 -8.95
C TYR A 460 -16.29 -22.96 -8.15
N ILE A 461 -15.41 -22.18 -7.51
CA ILE A 461 -14.19 -22.69 -6.87
C ILE A 461 -14.49 -23.60 -5.67
N ILE A 462 -15.63 -23.45 -5.03
CA ILE A 462 -16.07 -24.30 -3.93
C ILE A 462 -16.29 -25.75 -4.41
N HIS A 463 -16.67 -25.96 -5.68
CA HIS A 463 -17.10 -27.26 -6.20
C HIS A 463 -16.26 -27.82 -7.35
N ASN A 464 -15.44 -27.00 -8.03
CA ASN A 464 -14.63 -27.45 -9.17
C ASN A 464 -13.26 -28.02 -8.80
N GLY A 465 -12.90 -27.98 -7.51
CA GLY A 465 -11.63 -28.46 -6.99
C GLY A 465 -10.55 -27.38 -6.86
N PHE A 466 -10.68 -26.22 -7.48
CA PHE A 466 -9.68 -25.14 -7.41
C PHE A 466 -9.51 -24.63 -5.97
N GLY A 467 -10.60 -24.28 -5.30
CA GLY A 467 -10.55 -23.84 -3.90
C GLY A 467 -9.99 -24.90 -2.94
N ALA A 468 -10.23 -26.19 -3.25
CA ALA A 468 -9.65 -27.29 -2.46
C ALA A 468 -8.14 -27.50 -2.72
N ALA A 469 -7.63 -27.08 -3.87
CA ALA A 469 -6.22 -27.14 -4.23
C ALA A 469 -5.40 -25.98 -3.62
N VAL A 470 -6.03 -24.83 -3.31
CA VAL A 470 -5.37 -23.70 -2.64
C VAL A 470 -5.15 -24.05 -1.17
N GLU A 471 -3.92 -23.91 -0.68
CA GLU A 471 -3.56 -24.28 0.70
C GLU A 471 -4.36 -23.48 1.75
N LEU A 472 -4.51 -22.17 1.56
CA LEU A 472 -5.31 -21.30 2.41
C LEU A 472 -6.33 -20.53 1.57
N PRO A 473 -7.62 -20.92 1.56
CA PRO A 473 -8.62 -20.27 0.72
C PRO A 473 -8.83 -18.81 1.06
N GLY A 474 -8.52 -17.92 0.11
CA GLY A 474 -8.78 -16.49 0.14
C GLY A 474 -10.01 -16.16 -0.72
N LEU A 475 -11.06 -15.62 -0.13
CA LEU A 475 -12.23 -15.15 -0.87
C LEU A 475 -12.20 -13.65 -1.03
N ASN A 476 -12.31 -13.21 -2.29
CA ASN A 476 -12.56 -11.81 -2.59
C ASN A 476 -14.06 -11.58 -2.55
N TYR A 477 -14.51 -10.70 -1.62
CA TYR A 477 -15.93 -10.40 -1.43
C TYR A 477 -16.80 -11.63 -1.13
N ARG A 478 -17.96 -11.75 -1.73
CA ARG A 478 -18.86 -12.94 -1.69
C ARG A 478 -19.19 -13.43 -0.27
N THR A 479 -19.42 -12.50 0.65
CA THR A 479 -19.71 -12.79 2.08
C THR A 479 -20.81 -13.82 2.29
N GLY A 480 -21.83 -13.84 1.41
CA GLY A 480 -22.91 -14.83 1.44
C GLY A 480 -22.50 -16.28 1.08
N ARG A 481 -21.24 -16.52 0.64
CA ARG A 481 -20.72 -17.85 0.30
C ARG A 481 -19.72 -18.39 1.34
N TYR A 482 -19.42 -17.67 2.38
CA TYR A 482 -18.40 -18.07 3.38
C TYR A 482 -18.81 -19.34 4.12
N GLU A 483 -20.07 -19.47 4.52
CA GLU A 483 -20.57 -20.68 5.22
C GLU A 483 -20.51 -21.90 4.29
N GLU A 484 -20.92 -21.75 3.01
CA GLU A 484 -20.81 -22.79 2.00
C GLU A 484 -19.35 -23.20 1.78
N ALA A 485 -18.44 -22.22 1.63
CA ALA A 485 -17.01 -22.47 1.49
C ALA A 485 -16.44 -23.21 2.70
N PHE A 486 -16.81 -22.82 3.91
CA PHE A 486 -16.43 -23.53 5.13
C PHE A 486 -16.98 -24.98 5.17
N GLU A 487 -18.21 -25.20 4.69
CA GLU A 487 -18.82 -26.54 4.68
C GLU A 487 -18.12 -27.48 3.69
N PHE A 488 -17.79 -26.98 2.49
CA PHE A 488 -17.33 -27.84 1.38
C PHE A 488 -15.82 -27.90 1.22
N LEU A 489 -15.06 -26.84 1.56
CA LEU A 489 -13.62 -26.84 1.40
C LEU A 489 -12.92 -27.61 2.54
N PRO A 490 -11.91 -28.43 2.21
CA PRO A 490 -11.25 -29.31 3.20
C PRO A 490 -10.47 -28.56 4.26
N GLN A 491 -10.00 -27.34 3.98
CA GLN A 491 -9.19 -26.54 4.87
C GLN A 491 -9.96 -26.07 6.11
N LYS A 492 -11.29 -25.92 6.04
CA LYS A 492 -12.14 -25.47 7.14
C LYS A 492 -11.71 -24.14 7.75
N MET A 493 -11.12 -23.29 6.93
CA MET A 493 -10.69 -21.92 7.25
C MET A 493 -10.90 -21.06 6.03
N ILE A 494 -11.37 -19.82 6.24
CA ILE A 494 -11.60 -18.85 5.14
C ILE A 494 -10.94 -17.53 5.51
N LEU A 495 -10.16 -17.00 4.57
CA LEU A 495 -9.57 -15.67 4.63
C LEU A 495 -10.40 -14.71 3.75
N GLY A 496 -10.76 -13.54 4.25
CA GLY A 496 -11.22 -12.43 3.42
C GLY A 496 -10.02 -11.76 2.75
N SER A 497 -9.59 -12.29 1.60
CA SER A 497 -8.41 -11.78 0.89
C SER A 497 -8.66 -10.40 0.28
N GLU A 498 -9.94 -10.08 -0.01
CA GLU A 498 -10.38 -8.77 -0.46
C GLU A 498 -11.83 -8.54 -0.03
N THR A 499 -12.11 -7.45 0.70
CA THR A 499 -13.42 -7.22 1.28
C THR A 499 -13.90 -5.80 1.07
N ALA A 500 -15.21 -5.59 1.13
CA ALA A 500 -15.88 -4.29 1.24
C ALA A 500 -15.42 -3.21 0.24
N SER A 501 -15.64 -3.40 -1.09
CA SER A 501 -15.52 -2.32 -2.09
C SER A 501 -16.63 -1.28 -1.91
N THR A 502 -16.62 -0.60 -0.77
CA THR A 502 -17.48 0.53 -0.46
C THR A 502 -16.87 1.78 -1.06
N VAL A 503 -17.68 2.63 -1.67
CA VAL A 503 -17.22 3.85 -2.34
C VAL A 503 -17.65 5.09 -1.58
N SER A 504 -16.77 6.08 -1.47
CA SER A 504 -17.09 7.38 -0.88
C SER A 504 -16.10 8.47 -1.29
N SER A 505 -16.57 9.72 -1.29
CA SER A 505 -15.76 10.93 -1.39
C SER A 505 -15.74 11.64 -0.05
N ARG A 506 -14.58 12.11 0.39
CA ARG A 506 -14.41 12.79 1.68
C ARG A 506 -15.25 14.06 1.74
N GLY A 507 -16.10 14.17 2.79
CA GLY A 507 -16.89 15.37 3.09
C GLY A 507 -18.05 15.63 2.14
N VAL A 508 -18.39 14.71 1.24
CA VAL A 508 -19.54 14.79 0.34
C VAL A 508 -20.68 13.92 0.87
N TYR A 509 -21.88 14.47 0.94
CA TYR A 509 -23.02 13.73 1.50
C TYR A 509 -24.25 13.87 0.61
N LYS A 510 -24.67 12.74 0.01
CA LYS A 510 -25.88 12.67 -0.83
C LYS A 510 -27.11 12.37 0.01
N ARG A 511 -28.21 13.06 -0.28
CA ARG A 511 -29.47 12.92 0.44
C ARG A 511 -30.62 12.54 -0.50
N PRO A 512 -31.55 11.67 -0.09
CA PRO A 512 -31.59 10.93 1.18
C PRO A 512 -30.44 9.91 1.31
N ALA A 513 -30.06 9.56 2.56
CA ALA A 513 -29.07 8.52 2.83
C ALA A 513 -29.74 7.14 2.63
N VAL A 514 -29.51 6.55 1.48
CA VAL A 514 -30.12 5.29 1.03
C VAL A 514 -29.02 4.29 0.71
N LEU A 515 -29.19 3.04 1.15
CA LEU A 515 -28.30 1.94 0.80
C LEU A 515 -28.53 1.54 -0.66
N LYS A 516 -27.47 1.61 -1.47
CA LYS A 516 -27.54 1.27 -2.90
C LYS A 516 -26.18 0.88 -3.47
N ASP A 517 -26.25 0.17 -4.60
CA ASP A 517 -25.07 -0.15 -5.41
C ASP A 517 -24.97 0.79 -6.63
N PHE A 518 -23.77 0.88 -7.22
CA PHE A 518 -23.47 1.64 -8.43
C PHE A 518 -24.13 3.02 -8.51
N ALA A 519 -24.08 3.79 -7.42
CA ALA A 519 -24.61 5.13 -7.41
C ALA A 519 -23.78 6.09 -8.26
N LEU A 520 -24.35 6.60 -9.34
CA LEU A 520 -23.74 7.57 -10.23
C LEU A 520 -24.35 8.95 -10.00
N TYR A 521 -23.47 9.97 -9.95
CA TYR A 521 -23.86 11.37 -9.78
C TYR A 521 -23.14 12.27 -10.79
N ASP A 522 -23.85 13.33 -11.25
CA ASP A 522 -23.33 14.27 -12.25
C ASP A 522 -22.05 15.00 -11.83
N ASP A 523 -21.79 15.09 -10.52
CA ASP A 523 -20.60 15.71 -9.95
C ASP A 523 -19.44 14.74 -9.77
N HIS A 524 -19.56 13.50 -10.22
CA HIS A 524 -18.55 12.46 -10.07
C HIS A 524 -18.10 12.23 -8.61
N GLN A 525 -19.02 12.37 -7.64
CA GLN A 525 -18.73 12.14 -6.23
C GLN A 525 -19.64 11.08 -5.63
N SER A 526 -19.11 10.24 -4.73
CA SER A 526 -19.89 9.24 -3.98
C SER A 526 -20.16 9.73 -2.56
N SER A 527 -21.21 9.20 -1.93
CA SER A 527 -21.67 9.68 -0.61
C SER A 527 -20.77 9.22 0.53
N GLY A 528 -20.34 10.16 1.38
CA GLY A 528 -19.59 9.90 2.62
C GLY A 528 -20.41 9.25 3.74
N TYR A 529 -21.72 9.00 3.56
CA TYR A 529 -22.50 8.18 4.49
C TYR A 529 -22.11 6.70 4.50
N ASP A 530 -21.23 6.27 3.58
CA ASP A 530 -20.77 4.87 3.44
C ASP A 530 -21.93 3.87 3.31
N LEU A 531 -22.92 4.21 2.52
CA LEU A 531 -24.08 3.38 2.15
C LEU A 531 -24.07 2.98 0.67
N GLU A 532 -22.97 3.29 -0.03
CA GLU A 532 -22.78 3.01 -1.46
C GLU A 532 -21.63 2.01 -1.65
N TYR A 533 -21.84 1.02 -2.53
CA TYR A 533 -20.87 -0.04 -2.78
C TYR A 533 -20.98 -0.56 -4.22
N CYS A 534 -19.99 -1.33 -4.64
CA CYS A 534 -19.99 -2.01 -5.94
C CYS A 534 -20.72 -3.34 -5.89
N GLN A 535 -21.38 -3.75 -6.98
CA GLN A 535 -22.26 -4.94 -7.03
C GLN A 535 -21.58 -6.24 -6.63
N TRP A 536 -20.27 -6.35 -6.86
CA TRP A 536 -19.50 -7.54 -6.46
C TRP A 536 -19.23 -7.64 -4.96
N SER A 537 -19.55 -6.61 -4.20
CA SER A 537 -19.18 -6.43 -2.80
C SER A 537 -20.40 -6.19 -1.90
N GLY A 538 -20.16 -5.60 -0.76
CA GLY A 538 -21.13 -5.18 0.25
C GLY A 538 -20.55 -4.10 1.15
N LEU A 539 -21.25 -3.81 2.24
CA LEU A 539 -20.78 -2.85 3.25
C LEU A 539 -19.86 -3.53 4.28
N PRO A 540 -18.98 -2.78 4.96
CA PRO A 540 -18.04 -3.27 5.96
C PRO A 540 -18.68 -4.12 7.06
N GLU A 541 -19.94 -3.84 7.41
CA GLU A 541 -20.67 -4.56 8.47
C GLU A 541 -20.89 -6.02 8.16
N GLN A 542 -20.98 -6.42 6.89
CA GLN A 542 -21.10 -7.81 6.50
C GLN A 542 -19.81 -8.58 6.82
N ASP A 543 -18.66 -7.95 6.57
CA ASP A 543 -17.35 -8.51 6.88
C ASP A 543 -17.09 -8.50 8.38
N PHE A 544 -17.43 -7.42 9.10
CA PHE A 544 -17.33 -7.39 10.56
C PHE A 544 -18.13 -8.51 11.21
N GLN A 545 -19.36 -8.74 10.76
CA GLN A 545 -20.20 -9.80 11.29
C GLN A 545 -19.57 -11.19 11.10
N LEU A 546 -19.01 -11.48 9.93
CA LEU A 546 -18.31 -12.74 9.68
C LEU A 546 -17.10 -12.91 10.59
N GLN A 547 -16.34 -11.82 10.82
CA GLN A 547 -15.17 -11.89 11.71
C GLN A 547 -15.56 -12.01 13.20
N ASP A 548 -16.66 -11.39 13.63
CA ASP A 548 -17.11 -11.40 15.02
C ASP A 548 -17.81 -12.72 15.40
N ASP A 549 -18.62 -13.27 14.49
CA ASP A 549 -19.52 -14.37 14.80
C ASP A 549 -18.89 -15.76 14.51
N TYR A 550 -17.86 -15.86 13.65
CA TYR A 550 -17.28 -17.15 13.26
C TYR A 550 -15.80 -17.27 13.61
N ASN A 551 -15.44 -18.34 14.33
CA ASN A 551 -14.05 -18.59 14.72
C ASN A 551 -13.15 -19.11 13.58
N TRP A 552 -13.73 -19.68 12.52
CA TRP A 552 -13.03 -20.24 11.37
C TRP A 552 -12.66 -19.20 10.31
N THR A 553 -13.06 -17.94 10.47
CA THR A 553 -12.57 -16.84 9.63
C THR A 553 -11.22 -16.34 10.16
N LEU A 554 -10.28 -16.09 9.25
CA LEU A 554 -8.89 -15.74 9.59
C LEU A 554 -8.66 -14.22 9.65
N GLY A 555 -9.67 -13.42 9.37
CA GLY A 555 -9.59 -11.98 9.24
C GLY A 555 -9.89 -11.51 7.82
N GLN A 556 -9.57 -10.27 7.53
CA GLN A 556 -9.94 -9.61 6.27
C GLN A 556 -8.85 -8.64 5.79
N PHE A 557 -8.86 -8.37 4.48
CA PHE A 557 -8.10 -7.32 3.84
C PHE A 557 -9.05 -6.44 3.02
N VAL A 558 -9.27 -5.21 3.50
CA VAL A 558 -10.29 -4.30 2.95
C VAL A 558 -9.80 -3.68 1.64
N TRP A 559 -10.67 -3.60 0.64
CA TRP A 559 -10.43 -2.87 -0.60
C TRP A 559 -10.98 -1.44 -0.48
N THR A 560 -10.13 -0.39 -0.24
CA THR A 560 -8.69 -0.38 0.00
C THR A 560 -8.33 0.50 1.20
N GLY A 561 -7.07 0.45 1.64
CA GLY A 561 -6.59 1.35 2.68
C GLY A 561 -6.55 2.80 2.22
N PHE A 562 -6.04 3.04 1.02
CA PHE A 562 -5.95 4.37 0.40
C PHE A 562 -6.64 4.37 -0.95
N ASP A 563 -7.18 5.52 -1.34
CA ASP A 563 -7.45 5.75 -2.75
C ASP A 563 -6.13 5.71 -3.53
N TYR A 564 -6.19 5.24 -4.75
CA TYR A 564 -5.06 5.09 -5.66
C TYR A 564 -5.42 5.59 -7.05
N LEU A 565 -4.43 5.90 -7.85
CA LEU A 565 -4.62 6.35 -9.22
C LEU A 565 -5.15 5.18 -10.09
N GLY A 566 -6.22 5.43 -10.80
CA GLY A 566 -6.93 4.45 -11.62
C GLY A 566 -8.19 3.87 -10.96
N GLU A 567 -8.85 2.97 -11.66
CA GLU A 567 -10.05 2.23 -11.24
C GLU A 567 -11.13 3.10 -10.58
N PRO A 568 -11.69 4.10 -11.27
CA PRO A 568 -12.59 5.09 -10.69
C PRO A 568 -14.03 4.58 -10.50
N SER A 569 -14.21 3.32 -10.09
CA SER A 569 -15.55 2.76 -9.82
C SER A 569 -16.29 3.57 -8.74
N PRO A 570 -17.58 3.87 -8.91
CA PRO A 570 -18.51 3.22 -9.84
C PRO A 570 -18.60 3.84 -11.24
N TYR A 571 -17.75 4.77 -11.62
CA TYR A 571 -17.78 5.50 -12.89
C TYR A 571 -17.08 4.78 -14.06
N ASP A 572 -16.98 3.46 -14.01
CA ASP A 572 -16.13 2.63 -14.90
C ASP A 572 -16.39 2.78 -16.40
N THR A 573 -17.60 3.20 -16.81
CA THR A 573 -17.98 3.24 -18.23
C THR A 573 -17.50 4.49 -18.94
N ASP A 574 -17.70 5.67 -18.36
CA ASP A 574 -17.21 6.96 -18.84
C ASP A 574 -16.80 7.79 -17.63
N ALA A 575 -15.66 7.43 -17.07
CA ALA A 575 -15.21 7.93 -15.80
C ALA A 575 -14.70 9.37 -15.85
N TRP A 576 -14.22 9.81 -17.02
CA TRP A 576 -13.58 11.12 -17.11
C TRP A 576 -14.50 12.28 -16.65
N PRO A 577 -14.05 13.18 -15.76
CA PRO A 577 -12.65 13.39 -15.33
C PRO A 577 -12.15 12.54 -14.16
N SER A 578 -12.94 11.59 -13.64
CA SER A 578 -12.47 10.72 -12.56
C SER A 578 -11.32 9.84 -13.03
N HIS A 579 -10.21 9.88 -12.30
CA HIS A 579 -8.95 9.20 -12.62
C HIS A 579 -8.31 8.51 -11.40
N SER A 580 -9.00 8.51 -10.27
CA SER A 580 -8.59 7.85 -9.04
C SER A 580 -9.75 7.04 -8.46
N SER A 581 -9.43 6.04 -7.64
CA SER A 581 -10.43 5.20 -7.00
C SER A 581 -11.22 5.95 -5.92
N TYR A 582 -12.39 5.40 -5.54
CA TYR A 582 -13.25 5.87 -4.46
C TYR A 582 -13.26 4.89 -3.28
N PHE A 583 -12.51 3.79 -3.38
CA PHE A 583 -12.52 2.68 -2.43
C PHE A 583 -11.79 2.95 -1.13
N GLY A 584 -10.82 3.86 -1.15
CA GLY A 584 -9.93 4.13 -0.02
C GLY A 584 -10.67 4.46 1.27
N ILE A 585 -10.21 3.91 2.38
CA ILE A 585 -10.56 4.34 3.73
C ILE A 585 -9.99 5.74 3.98
N ILE A 586 -8.87 6.02 3.36
CA ILE A 586 -8.15 7.30 3.34
C ILE A 586 -8.10 7.77 1.88
N ASP A 587 -8.28 9.06 1.62
CA ASP A 587 -8.28 9.59 0.26
C ASP A 587 -6.86 9.72 -0.33
N LEU A 588 -6.78 10.06 -1.64
CA LEU A 588 -5.52 10.20 -2.37
C LEU A 588 -4.58 11.28 -1.78
N ALA A 589 -5.12 12.25 -1.04
CA ALA A 589 -4.36 13.29 -0.35
C ALA A 589 -3.88 12.88 1.05
N SER A 590 -4.01 11.60 1.43
CA SER A 590 -3.74 11.09 2.78
C SER A 590 -4.61 11.74 3.86
N LEU A 591 -5.88 12.05 3.53
CA LEU A 591 -6.86 12.56 4.48
C LEU A 591 -7.92 11.47 4.78
N PRO A 592 -8.21 11.19 6.07
CA PRO A 592 -9.21 10.19 6.43
C PRO A 592 -10.60 10.53 5.88
N LYS A 593 -11.28 9.55 5.26
CA LYS A 593 -12.73 9.61 4.99
C LYS A 593 -13.49 9.20 6.25
N ASP A 594 -14.82 9.41 6.30
CA ASP A 594 -15.61 9.04 7.49
C ASP A 594 -15.48 7.56 7.83
N ARG A 595 -15.37 6.69 6.83
CA ARG A 595 -15.17 5.25 6.97
C ARG A 595 -13.90 4.86 7.76
N TYR A 596 -12.87 5.69 7.79
CA TYR A 596 -11.71 5.51 8.65
C TYR A 596 -12.13 5.37 10.12
N TRP A 597 -13.05 6.18 10.57
CA TRP A 597 -13.54 6.17 11.94
C TRP A 597 -14.47 4.99 12.24
N LEU A 598 -15.19 4.48 11.22
CA LEU A 598 -15.95 3.25 11.34
C LEU A 598 -15.00 2.06 11.60
N TYR A 599 -13.96 1.87 10.77
CA TYR A 599 -12.95 0.83 10.99
C TYR A 599 -12.21 1.03 12.31
N ARG A 600 -11.83 2.26 12.65
CA ARG A 600 -11.16 2.58 13.91
C ARG A 600 -12.01 2.23 15.11
N SER A 601 -13.32 2.42 15.06
CA SER A 601 -14.23 2.07 16.15
C SER A 601 -14.26 0.55 16.44
N GLN A 602 -14.03 -0.27 15.41
CA GLN A 602 -14.02 -1.75 15.52
C GLN A 602 -12.61 -2.31 15.79
N TRP A 603 -11.58 -1.76 15.18
CA TRP A 603 -10.24 -2.34 15.20
C TRP A 603 -9.33 -1.79 16.30
N GLN A 604 -9.43 -0.49 16.64
CA GLN A 604 -8.60 0.13 17.65
C GLN A 604 -9.10 -0.18 19.05
N LYS A 605 -8.34 -0.98 19.81
CA LYS A 605 -8.70 -1.38 21.18
C LYS A 605 -8.02 -0.55 22.27
N ASN A 606 -6.97 0.20 21.93
CA ASN A 606 -6.16 0.94 22.90
C ASN A 606 -6.65 2.38 23.12
N ALA A 607 -7.44 2.93 22.18
CA ALA A 607 -7.99 4.28 22.26
C ALA A 607 -9.43 4.28 21.75
N PRO A 608 -10.39 4.79 22.53
CA PRO A 608 -11.79 4.82 22.12
C PRO A 608 -12.00 5.76 20.94
N THR A 609 -12.99 5.45 20.13
CA THR A 609 -13.42 6.24 18.97
C THR A 609 -14.78 6.86 19.24
N LEU A 610 -14.89 8.12 18.87
CA LEU A 610 -16.17 8.84 18.75
C LEU A 610 -16.03 9.75 17.55
N HIS A 611 -16.85 9.58 16.52
CA HIS A 611 -16.83 10.39 15.30
C HIS A 611 -18.23 10.67 14.82
N LEU A 612 -18.47 11.94 14.54
CA LEU A 612 -19.77 12.51 14.18
C LEU A 612 -19.74 12.97 12.72
N LEU A 613 -20.71 12.56 11.93
CA LEU A 613 -20.93 13.00 10.54
C LEU A 613 -22.41 13.28 10.29
N PRO A 614 -22.73 14.12 9.27
CA PRO A 614 -21.87 14.90 8.38
C PRO A 614 -21.40 16.22 9.02
N HIS A 615 -20.72 17.07 8.25
CA HIS A 615 -20.52 18.49 8.59
C HIS A 615 -21.85 19.18 8.87
N TRP A 616 -21.81 20.34 9.59
CA TRP A 616 -23.06 21.05 9.97
C TRP A 616 -23.23 22.39 9.26
N ASN A 617 -23.06 22.39 7.91
CA ASN A 617 -23.30 23.54 7.03
C ASN A 617 -24.30 23.13 5.95
N TRP A 618 -25.60 23.37 6.22
CA TRP A 618 -26.73 23.04 5.36
C TRP A 618 -27.65 24.27 5.19
N SER A 619 -28.76 24.11 4.46
CA SER A 619 -29.75 25.18 4.28
C SER A 619 -30.87 25.07 5.31
N GLU A 620 -31.44 26.22 5.71
CA GLU A 620 -32.65 26.24 6.57
C GLU A 620 -33.78 25.42 5.94
N GLY A 621 -34.38 24.52 6.75
CA GLY A 621 -35.43 23.62 6.32
C GLY A 621 -34.94 22.26 5.82
N ASP A 622 -33.64 22.07 5.69
CA ASP A 622 -33.07 20.75 5.40
C ASP A 622 -33.30 19.77 6.57
N THR A 623 -33.59 18.51 6.22
CA THR A 623 -33.50 17.37 7.13
C THR A 623 -32.25 16.58 6.78
N VAL A 624 -31.39 16.34 7.76
CA VAL A 624 -30.03 15.80 7.58
C VAL A 624 -29.92 14.51 8.35
N PRO A 625 -29.60 13.38 7.69
CA PRO A 625 -29.16 12.18 8.38
C PRO A 625 -27.86 12.44 9.14
N VAL A 626 -27.81 12.06 10.41
CA VAL A 626 -26.63 12.20 11.26
C VAL A 626 -26.20 10.82 11.74
N PHE A 627 -24.94 10.46 11.49
CA PHE A 627 -24.39 9.19 11.93
C PHE A 627 -23.27 9.42 12.97
N CYS A 628 -23.05 8.42 13.80
CA CYS A 628 -21.95 8.42 14.76
C CYS A 628 -21.26 7.04 14.71
N TYR A 629 -19.96 7.05 14.45
CA TYR A 629 -19.11 5.87 14.51
C TYR A 629 -18.38 5.86 15.85
N THR A 630 -18.66 4.86 16.67
CA THR A 630 -18.14 4.85 18.04
C THR A 630 -17.86 3.48 18.57
N SER A 631 -16.82 3.38 19.42
CA SER A 631 -16.53 2.20 20.23
C SER A 631 -17.24 2.21 21.61
N TYR A 632 -17.95 3.31 21.93
CA TYR A 632 -18.77 3.37 23.14
C TYR A 632 -20.10 2.65 22.93
N PRO A 633 -20.68 2.04 23.98
CA PRO A 633 -21.91 1.25 23.86
C PRO A 633 -23.15 2.06 23.44
N SER A 634 -23.15 3.36 23.67
CA SER A 634 -24.27 4.24 23.30
C SER A 634 -23.85 5.70 23.23
N ALA A 635 -24.62 6.49 22.45
CA ALA A 635 -24.46 7.94 22.41
C ALA A 635 -25.80 8.66 22.23
N GLU A 636 -25.85 9.93 22.64
CA GLU A 636 -27.03 10.83 22.53
C GLU A 636 -26.67 12.02 21.67
N LEU A 637 -27.54 12.32 20.71
CA LEU A 637 -27.37 13.44 19.76
C LEU A 637 -28.07 14.69 20.25
N PHE A 638 -27.42 15.86 20.06
CA PHE A 638 -27.96 17.17 20.39
C PHE A 638 -27.75 18.15 19.20
N VAL A 639 -28.76 18.96 18.93
CA VAL A 639 -28.64 20.15 18.08
C VAL A 639 -28.96 21.37 18.95
N ASN A 640 -28.02 22.31 19.06
CA ASN A 640 -28.14 23.48 19.90
C ASN A 640 -28.62 23.18 21.36
N GLY A 641 -28.15 22.06 21.91
CA GLY A 641 -28.51 21.58 23.25
C GLY A 641 -29.87 20.86 23.36
N LYS A 642 -30.65 20.75 22.27
CA LYS A 642 -31.86 19.95 22.21
C LYS A 642 -31.54 18.51 21.87
N SER A 643 -31.94 17.55 22.71
CA SER A 643 -31.72 16.13 22.50
C SER A 643 -32.58 15.55 21.36
N TYR A 644 -31.98 14.75 20.51
CA TYR A 644 -32.63 13.90 19.49
C TYR A 644 -32.66 12.42 19.88
N GLY A 645 -32.36 12.14 21.13
CA GLY A 645 -32.46 10.83 21.72
C GLY A 645 -31.12 10.08 21.78
N ARG A 646 -31.08 9.11 22.68
CA ARG A 646 -29.95 8.24 22.91
C ARG A 646 -30.14 6.93 22.18
N LEU A 647 -29.14 6.54 21.39
CA LEU A 647 -29.07 5.27 20.69
C LEU A 647 -27.93 4.40 21.22
N ARG A 648 -28.04 3.09 21.05
CA ARG A 648 -27.04 2.08 21.37
C ARG A 648 -26.86 1.11 20.21
N HIS A 649 -25.78 0.40 20.18
CA HIS A 649 -25.55 -0.68 19.25
C HIS A 649 -26.55 -1.82 19.44
N ALA A 650 -26.99 -2.45 18.35
CA ALA A 650 -27.79 -3.67 18.37
C ALA A 650 -26.93 -4.88 18.79
N THR A 651 -27.54 -5.85 19.47
CA THR A 651 -26.90 -7.14 19.74
C THR A 651 -27.04 -8.07 18.51
N PRO A 652 -26.26 -9.18 18.43
CA PRO A 652 -26.43 -10.18 17.38
C PRO A 652 -27.86 -10.72 17.28
N GLU A 653 -28.54 -10.96 18.42
CA GLU A 653 -29.92 -11.44 18.44
C GLU A 653 -30.91 -10.37 17.96
N GLU A 654 -30.60 -9.12 18.24
CA GLU A 654 -31.43 -7.98 17.77
C GLU A 654 -31.29 -7.77 16.26
N THR A 655 -30.15 -8.06 15.65
CA THR A 655 -30.02 -7.99 14.17
C THR A 655 -30.97 -8.98 13.48
N VAL A 656 -31.17 -10.17 14.05
CA VAL A 656 -32.13 -11.15 13.51
C VAL A 656 -33.56 -10.62 13.60
N ARG A 657 -33.92 -9.90 14.67
CA ARG A 657 -35.25 -9.29 14.85
C ARG A 657 -35.45 -8.08 13.92
N LEU A 658 -34.39 -7.27 13.71
CA LEU A 658 -34.40 -6.18 12.74
C LEU A 658 -34.64 -6.69 11.32
N ALA A 659 -33.99 -7.79 10.92
CA ALA A 659 -34.22 -8.46 9.62
C ALA A 659 -35.68 -8.93 9.43
N GLN A 660 -36.42 -9.17 10.51
CA GLN A 660 -37.85 -9.51 10.50
C GLN A 660 -38.77 -8.26 10.50
N GLY A 661 -38.19 -7.05 10.45
CA GLY A 661 -38.91 -5.79 10.43
C GLY A 661 -39.33 -5.26 11.82
N GLU A 662 -38.75 -5.81 12.91
CA GLU A 662 -39.06 -5.31 14.26
C GLU A 662 -38.35 -3.99 14.51
N VAL A 663 -39.05 -3.03 15.11
CA VAL A 663 -38.48 -1.75 15.61
C VAL A 663 -38.06 -1.93 17.07
N ILE A 664 -36.77 -1.76 17.35
CA ILE A 664 -36.20 -1.95 18.69
C ILE A 664 -35.93 -0.61 19.34
N LYS A 665 -36.51 -0.36 20.49
CA LYS A 665 -36.35 0.89 21.23
C LYS A 665 -34.88 1.15 21.60
N GLY A 666 -34.39 2.34 21.25
CA GLY A 666 -33.03 2.79 21.55
C GLY A 666 -31.94 2.17 20.62
N VAL A 667 -32.35 1.48 19.58
CA VAL A 667 -31.48 1.01 18.49
C VAL A 667 -31.79 1.88 17.27
N SER A 668 -30.78 2.13 16.44
CA SER A 668 -30.95 2.91 15.19
C SER A 668 -31.96 2.22 14.26
N PRO A 669 -32.80 2.97 13.55
CA PRO A 669 -33.54 2.43 12.42
C PRO A 669 -32.59 1.99 11.31
N MET A 670 -33.04 1.05 10.47
CA MET A 670 -32.33 0.68 9.25
C MET A 670 -32.48 1.78 8.19
N PRO A 671 -31.46 2.01 7.33
CA PRO A 671 -31.60 2.89 6.18
C PRO A 671 -32.62 2.30 5.19
N GLU A 672 -33.21 3.16 4.36
CA GLU A 672 -33.90 2.73 3.16
C GLU A 672 -32.94 1.99 2.23
N VAL A 673 -33.45 1.01 1.52
CA VAL A 673 -32.70 0.27 0.51
C VAL A 673 -33.30 0.59 -0.85
N ALA A 674 -32.47 1.05 -1.79
CA ALA A 674 -32.93 1.31 -3.16
C ALA A 674 -33.37 0.01 -3.83
N GLU A 675 -34.34 0.10 -4.73
CA GLU A 675 -34.69 -1.03 -5.60
C GLU A 675 -33.53 -1.27 -6.60
N PHE A 676 -32.91 -2.43 -6.52
CA PHE A 676 -31.94 -2.91 -7.49
C PHE A 676 -31.99 -4.43 -7.60
N THR A 677 -31.48 -4.95 -8.71
CA THR A 677 -31.37 -6.40 -8.91
C THR A 677 -29.97 -6.86 -8.49
N VAL A 678 -29.90 -7.67 -7.45
CA VAL A 678 -28.63 -8.30 -7.05
C VAL A 678 -28.28 -9.36 -8.10
N PRO A 679 -27.14 -9.27 -8.79
CA PRO A 679 -26.69 -10.31 -9.68
C PRO A 679 -26.51 -11.65 -8.93
N GLU A 680 -26.62 -12.76 -9.64
CA GLU A 680 -26.43 -14.09 -9.03
C GLU A 680 -25.07 -14.27 -8.33
N TRP A 681 -24.07 -13.56 -8.82
CA TRP A 681 -22.73 -13.51 -8.27
C TRP A 681 -22.53 -12.40 -7.22
N GLY A 682 -23.46 -11.47 -7.05
CA GLY A 682 -23.39 -10.36 -6.11
C GLY A 682 -23.74 -10.77 -4.68
N SER A 683 -23.65 -9.80 -3.76
CA SER A 683 -24.01 -9.96 -2.36
C SER A 683 -25.33 -9.25 -2.08
N ASN A 684 -26.25 -9.91 -1.36
CA ASN A 684 -27.48 -9.27 -0.91
C ASN A 684 -27.17 -8.18 0.14
N PRO A 685 -27.83 -7.02 0.09
CA PRO A 685 -27.69 -6.01 1.12
C PRO A 685 -28.22 -6.55 2.46
N ARG A 686 -27.51 -6.19 3.53
CA ARG A 686 -27.81 -6.58 4.90
C ARG A 686 -28.01 -5.35 5.81
N PRO A 687 -29.05 -4.51 5.56
CA PRO A 687 -29.27 -3.26 6.31
C PRO A 687 -29.45 -3.47 7.80
N GLU A 688 -29.92 -4.64 8.23
CA GLU A 688 -30.10 -5.03 9.61
C GLU A 688 -28.78 -5.13 10.42
N LEU A 689 -27.63 -5.23 9.73
CA LEU A 689 -26.31 -5.25 10.36
C LEU A 689 -25.83 -3.84 10.76
N LEU A 690 -26.26 -2.80 10.07
CA LEU A 690 -25.74 -1.45 10.29
C LEU A 690 -25.94 -0.98 11.74
N PRO A 691 -27.13 -1.15 12.37
CA PRO A 691 -27.33 -0.73 13.76
C PRO A 691 -26.44 -1.46 14.80
N ARG A 692 -25.79 -2.58 14.43
CA ARG A 692 -24.80 -3.26 15.27
C ARG A 692 -23.49 -2.49 15.36
N TYR A 693 -23.14 -1.71 14.32
CA TYR A 693 -21.83 -1.06 14.15
C TYR A 693 -21.87 0.44 14.05
N ARG A 694 -23.05 1.04 13.78
CA ARG A 694 -23.25 2.51 13.67
C ARG A 694 -24.46 2.97 14.47
N LEU A 695 -24.41 4.23 14.92
CA LEU A 695 -25.57 4.94 15.49
C LEU A 695 -26.05 5.94 14.44
N MET A 696 -27.36 5.89 14.08
CA MET A 696 -27.92 6.64 12.94
C MET A 696 -29.23 7.34 13.33
N TRP A 697 -29.31 8.66 13.13
CA TRP A 697 -30.50 9.50 13.26
C TRP A 697 -30.83 10.06 11.88
N PHE A 698 -31.93 9.65 11.26
CA PHE A 698 -32.25 10.02 9.88
C PHE A 698 -32.99 11.36 9.74
N ASP A 699 -33.77 11.77 10.75
CA ASP A 699 -34.71 12.91 10.68
C ASP A 699 -34.24 14.06 11.59
N VAL A 700 -33.04 14.60 11.35
CA VAL A 700 -32.50 15.69 12.15
C VAL A 700 -32.66 17.02 11.39
N PRO A 701 -33.58 17.93 11.81
CA PRO A 701 -33.72 19.23 11.17
C PRO A 701 -32.43 20.03 11.34
N PHE A 702 -31.98 20.65 10.27
CA PHE A 702 -30.86 21.58 10.36
C PHE A 702 -31.27 22.88 11.07
N GLU A 703 -30.50 23.24 12.05
CA GLU A 703 -30.50 24.55 12.71
C GLU A 703 -29.04 24.99 12.85
N ALA A 704 -28.68 26.15 12.30
CA ALA A 704 -27.34 26.68 12.42
C ALA A 704 -26.89 26.77 13.90
N GLY A 705 -25.62 26.40 14.17
CA GLY A 705 -25.08 26.37 15.53
C GLY A 705 -24.24 25.13 15.81
N THR A 706 -24.63 24.34 16.79
CA THR A 706 -23.87 23.16 17.24
C THR A 706 -24.60 21.86 17.02
N LEU A 707 -23.90 20.88 16.39
CA LEU A 707 -24.25 19.48 16.40
C LEU A 707 -23.31 18.79 17.39
N GLU A 708 -23.83 18.19 18.46
CA GLU A 708 -23.04 17.51 19.49
C GLU A 708 -23.50 16.07 19.67
N VAL A 709 -22.53 15.17 19.79
CA VAL A 709 -22.79 13.81 20.27
C VAL A 709 -22.10 13.58 21.62
N VAL A 710 -22.82 12.99 22.56
CA VAL A 710 -22.32 12.60 23.89
C VAL A 710 -22.34 11.10 24.01
N ALA A 711 -21.15 10.48 24.15
CA ALA A 711 -20.99 9.06 24.35
C ALA A 711 -21.04 8.70 25.83
N TYR A 712 -21.55 7.49 26.12
CA TYR A 712 -21.72 6.97 27.48
C TYR A 712 -21.03 5.59 27.63
N ASP A 713 -20.47 5.36 28.80
CA ASP A 713 -19.89 4.07 29.17
C ASP A 713 -20.95 3.01 29.49
N GLU A 714 -20.52 1.78 29.81
CA GLU A 714 -21.39 0.65 30.20
C GLU A 714 -22.26 0.92 31.43
N LYS A 715 -21.87 1.90 32.25
CA LYS A 715 -22.61 2.32 33.43
C LYS A 715 -23.58 3.49 33.16
N GLY A 716 -23.64 3.93 31.91
CA GLY A 716 -24.46 5.06 31.49
C GLY A 716 -23.91 6.43 31.90
N LYS A 717 -22.62 6.53 32.28
CA LYS A 717 -21.97 7.80 32.61
C LYS A 717 -21.37 8.42 31.34
N LYS A 718 -21.45 9.75 31.22
CA LYS A 718 -20.78 10.49 30.12
C LYS A 718 -19.29 10.15 30.09
N ALA A 719 -18.82 9.67 28.93
CA ALA A 719 -17.44 9.25 28.69
C ALA A 719 -16.68 10.19 27.78
N ALA A 720 -17.35 10.69 26.71
CA ALA A 720 -16.76 11.60 25.71
C ALA A 720 -17.83 12.47 25.08
N SER A 721 -17.43 13.52 24.38
CA SER A 721 -18.31 14.27 23.47
C SER A 721 -17.53 14.83 22.30
N GLU A 722 -18.20 14.96 21.16
CA GLU A 722 -17.70 15.62 19.94
C GLU A 722 -18.70 16.66 19.50
N ILE A 723 -18.20 17.79 18.97
CA ILE A 723 -19.01 18.92 18.55
C ILE A 723 -18.56 19.41 17.18
N ILE A 724 -19.49 19.45 16.24
CA ILE A 724 -19.35 20.13 14.94
C ILE A 724 -20.10 21.46 15.01
N ARG A 725 -19.52 22.53 14.44
CA ARG A 725 -20.14 23.84 14.40
C ARG A 725 -20.42 24.23 12.96
N THR A 726 -21.54 24.94 12.77
CA THR A 726 -21.78 25.60 11.49
C THR A 726 -20.70 26.65 11.28
N ALA A 727 -19.89 26.47 10.25
CA ALA A 727 -18.83 27.40 9.89
C ALA A 727 -19.38 28.62 9.15
N GLY A 728 -18.76 29.77 9.38
CA GLY A 728 -18.97 31.00 8.63
C GLY A 728 -18.30 31.01 7.26
N GLN A 729 -18.03 32.20 6.73
CA GLN A 729 -17.29 32.34 5.46
C GLN A 729 -15.80 32.04 5.66
N PRO A 730 -15.10 31.53 4.63
CA PRO A 730 -13.66 31.39 4.63
C PRO A 730 -12.94 32.66 5.07
N HIS A 731 -11.98 32.53 5.99
CA HIS A 731 -11.30 33.67 6.58
C HIS A 731 -9.76 33.51 6.59
N HIS A 732 -9.23 32.35 6.93
CA HIS A 732 -7.79 32.10 6.96
C HIS A 732 -7.47 30.61 6.76
N LEU A 733 -6.19 30.32 6.56
CA LEU A 733 -5.68 28.96 6.47
C LEU A 733 -5.15 28.50 7.84
N ASP A 734 -5.55 27.31 8.25
CA ASP A 734 -4.97 26.56 9.37
C ASP A 734 -4.06 25.46 8.82
N LEU A 735 -2.81 25.40 9.29
CA LEU A 735 -1.79 24.48 8.78
C LEU A 735 -1.48 23.42 9.83
N VAL A 736 -1.64 22.15 9.45
CA VAL A 736 -1.35 21.00 10.31
C VAL A 736 -0.22 20.17 9.71
N TRP A 737 0.87 20.01 10.44
CA TRP A 737 1.94 19.09 10.05
C TRP A 737 1.53 17.66 10.45
N ALA A 738 0.94 16.92 9.49
CA ALA A 738 0.29 15.63 9.74
C ALA A 738 1.25 14.53 10.22
N ASN A 739 2.43 14.41 9.59
CA ASN A 739 3.39 13.35 9.91
C ASN A 739 4.50 13.77 10.89
N LYS A 740 4.29 14.80 11.69
CA LYS A 740 5.30 15.35 12.60
C LYS A 740 5.83 14.33 13.61
N ASP A 741 4.95 13.54 14.18
CA ASP A 741 5.29 12.58 15.24
C ASP A 741 6.02 11.33 14.71
N GLU A 742 5.96 11.10 13.40
CA GLU A 742 6.70 10.04 12.69
C GLU A 742 8.18 10.39 12.53
N LYS A 743 8.57 11.64 12.80
CA LYS A 743 9.93 12.18 12.67
C LYS A 743 10.52 11.99 11.27
N PRO A 744 9.84 12.46 10.22
CA PRO A 744 10.26 12.24 8.85
C PRO A 744 11.69 12.74 8.60
N GLU A 745 12.39 12.09 7.69
CA GLU A 745 13.76 12.46 7.32
C GLU A 745 13.78 13.55 6.24
N GLU A 746 12.93 13.44 5.23
CA GLU A 746 12.90 14.29 4.05
C GLU A 746 11.56 14.98 3.80
N LEU A 747 10.41 14.29 3.99
CA LEU A 747 9.09 14.79 3.61
C LEU A 747 8.18 15.17 4.79
N CYS A 748 7.58 16.34 4.67
CA CYS A 748 6.56 16.82 5.59
C CYS A 748 5.20 16.88 4.88
N TYR A 749 4.19 16.25 5.44
CA TYR A 749 2.80 16.33 4.98
C TYR A 749 2.09 17.47 5.72
N ILE A 750 1.74 18.51 5.00
CA ILE A 750 1.08 19.71 5.52
C ILE A 750 -0.37 19.71 5.06
N THR A 751 -1.29 19.34 5.95
CA THR A 751 -2.71 19.52 5.70
C THR A 751 -3.06 21.01 5.83
N VAL A 752 -3.59 21.58 4.76
CA VAL A 752 -4.04 22.97 4.70
C VAL A 752 -5.57 22.96 4.81
N ARG A 753 -6.10 23.69 5.78
CA ARG A 753 -7.53 23.76 6.08
C ARG A 753 -8.03 25.19 5.88
N VAL A 754 -9.08 25.36 5.11
CA VAL A 754 -9.79 26.63 4.96
C VAL A 754 -10.77 26.77 6.12
N VAL A 755 -10.54 27.74 6.99
CA VAL A 755 -11.36 27.92 8.21
C VAL A 755 -12.00 29.31 8.26
N ASP A 756 -13.09 29.39 9.01
CA ASP A 756 -13.78 30.65 9.30
C ASP A 756 -13.02 31.50 10.34
N LYS A 757 -13.58 32.62 10.71
CA LYS A 757 -12.96 33.55 11.69
C LYS A 757 -12.76 32.91 13.07
N GLU A 758 -13.62 31.99 13.46
CA GLU A 758 -13.62 31.23 14.72
C GLU A 758 -12.74 29.97 14.67
N GLY A 759 -12.16 29.62 13.49
CA GLY A 759 -11.33 28.44 13.29
C GLY A 759 -12.10 27.15 12.97
N ASN A 760 -13.41 27.26 12.64
CA ASN A 760 -14.17 26.09 12.18
C ASN A 760 -13.86 25.80 10.72
N LEU A 761 -13.72 24.54 10.37
CA LEU A 761 -13.53 24.11 8.99
C LEU A 761 -14.71 24.53 8.12
N CYS A 762 -14.44 25.15 6.99
CA CYS A 762 -15.44 25.52 5.99
C CYS A 762 -15.65 24.35 5.01
N PRO A 763 -16.62 23.43 5.22
CA PRO A 763 -16.70 22.16 4.49
C PRO A 763 -17.08 22.32 3.01
N ASN A 764 -17.60 23.48 2.63
CA ASN A 764 -17.96 23.80 1.24
C ASN A 764 -16.90 24.66 0.53
N ALA A 765 -15.74 24.90 1.17
CA ALA A 765 -14.69 25.71 0.58
C ALA A 765 -13.94 24.91 -0.51
N ALA A 766 -13.84 25.54 -1.69
CA ALA A 766 -13.08 25.05 -2.85
C ALA A 766 -12.05 26.11 -3.31
N ASN A 767 -11.55 26.89 -2.38
CA ASN A 767 -10.58 27.95 -2.66
C ASN A 767 -9.30 27.41 -3.27
N LEU A 768 -8.72 28.14 -4.22
CA LEU A 768 -7.39 27.84 -4.72
C LEU A 768 -6.34 28.26 -3.68
N ILE A 769 -5.54 27.31 -3.23
CA ILE A 769 -4.47 27.50 -2.26
C ILE A 769 -3.14 27.50 -3.01
N ARG A 770 -2.30 28.52 -2.77
CA ARG A 770 -0.97 28.64 -3.39
C ARG A 770 0.11 28.66 -2.33
N PHE A 771 1.22 28.01 -2.65
CA PHE A 771 2.45 28.10 -1.87
C PHE A 771 3.49 28.91 -2.64
N GLU A 772 4.04 29.94 -1.99
CA GLU A 772 5.16 30.72 -2.51
C GLU A 772 6.38 30.50 -1.65
N GLY A 773 7.41 29.86 -2.22
CA GLY A 773 8.64 29.57 -1.47
C GLY A 773 9.48 28.44 -2.04
N GLU A 774 10.32 27.86 -1.17
CA GLU A 774 11.24 26.77 -1.51
C GLU A 774 10.84 25.48 -0.79
N GLY A 775 11.01 24.33 -1.43
CA GLY A 775 10.83 23.02 -0.83
C GLY A 775 9.46 22.39 -1.08
N PHE A 776 8.68 22.91 -2.02
CA PHE A 776 7.48 22.23 -2.51
C PHE A 776 7.87 20.95 -3.29
N ILE A 777 7.09 19.87 -3.11
CA ILE A 777 7.27 18.59 -3.81
C ILE A 777 6.00 18.22 -4.59
N ALA A 778 4.85 18.13 -3.89
CA ALA A 778 3.59 17.74 -4.52
C ALA A 778 2.39 18.27 -3.71
N ALA A 779 1.21 18.28 -4.32
CA ALA A 779 -0.04 18.58 -3.63
C ALA A 779 -1.18 17.72 -4.17
N ALA A 780 -2.18 17.43 -3.32
CA ALA A 780 -3.42 16.78 -3.69
C ALA A 780 -4.56 17.23 -2.77
N ASN A 781 -5.81 17.07 -3.22
CA ASN A 781 -6.98 17.41 -2.42
C ASN A 781 -7.90 16.21 -2.11
N GLY A 782 -7.66 15.06 -2.73
CA GLY A 782 -8.45 13.84 -2.52
C GLY A 782 -9.76 13.78 -3.31
N ASP A 783 -10.02 14.73 -4.20
CA ASP A 783 -11.10 14.66 -5.19
C ASP A 783 -10.66 13.79 -6.36
N ALA A 784 -11.34 12.67 -6.58
CA ALA A 784 -11.02 11.72 -7.65
C ALA A 784 -11.21 12.30 -9.06
N ALA A 785 -11.95 13.41 -9.20
CA ALA A 785 -12.22 14.08 -10.46
C ALA A 785 -11.46 15.41 -10.64
N CYS A 786 -10.55 15.75 -9.71
CA CYS A 786 -9.75 16.97 -9.80
C CYS A 786 -8.59 16.81 -10.80
N LEU A 787 -8.49 17.72 -11.76
CA LEU A 787 -7.42 17.74 -12.77
C LEU A 787 -6.29 18.73 -12.46
N ASP A 788 -6.24 19.25 -11.23
CA ASP A 788 -5.11 20.09 -10.79
C ASP A 788 -3.81 19.27 -10.81
N SER A 789 -2.73 19.88 -11.28
CA SER A 789 -1.42 19.25 -11.34
C SER A 789 -0.88 18.95 -9.93
N PHE A 790 -0.39 17.75 -9.72
CA PHE A 790 0.23 17.39 -8.45
C PHE A 790 1.58 18.09 -8.20
N VAL A 791 2.25 18.53 -9.26
CA VAL A 791 3.61 19.10 -9.17
C VAL A 791 3.65 20.62 -9.27
N GLU A 792 2.50 21.28 -9.39
CA GLU A 792 2.40 22.72 -9.30
C GLU A 792 2.16 23.17 -7.84
N PRO A 793 2.77 24.28 -7.39
CA PRO A 793 2.64 24.72 -6.00
C PRO A 793 1.29 25.39 -5.69
N GLU A 794 0.24 24.87 -6.30
CA GLU A 794 -1.14 25.31 -6.09
C GLU A 794 -2.12 24.12 -6.15
N MET A 795 -3.21 24.19 -5.41
CA MET A 795 -4.22 23.13 -5.34
C MET A 795 -5.55 23.72 -4.84
N HIS A 796 -6.66 23.37 -5.50
CA HIS A 796 -7.98 23.69 -4.95
C HIS A 796 -8.25 22.88 -3.68
N ALA A 797 -8.87 23.51 -2.69
CA ALA A 797 -9.39 22.76 -1.54
C ALA A 797 -10.59 21.90 -1.96
N PHE A 798 -10.67 20.68 -1.43
CA PHE A 798 -11.83 19.80 -1.55
C PHE A 798 -12.39 19.51 -0.17
N ALA A 799 -13.68 19.80 0.02
CA ALA A 799 -14.32 19.80 1.34
C ALA A 799 -13.51 20.63 2.38
N GLY A 800 -13.01 21.79 1.95
CA GLY A 800 -12.25 22.73 2.77
C GLY A 800 -10.81 22.36 3.08
N GLN A 801 -10.25 21.32 2.45
CA GLN A 801 -8.90 20.81 2.77
C GLN A 801 -8.14 20.37 1.53
N CYS A 802 -6.82 20.44 1.62
CA CYS A 802 -5.88 19.77 0.72
C CYS A 802 -4.58 19.45 1.49
N THR A 803 -3.71 18.63 0.89
CA THR A 803 -2.40 18.31 1.44
C THR A 803 -1.30 18.80 0.52
N PHE A 804 -0.31 19.47 1.09
CA PHE A 804 0.96 19.82 0.44
C PHE A 804 2.07 18.94 1.02
N ILE A 805 2.82 18.28 0.16
CA ILE A 805 4.01 17.51 0.53
C ILE A 805 5.22 18.40 0.32
N MET A 806 5.94 18.64 1.39
CA MET A 806 7.02 19.61 1.45
C MET A 806 8.34 18.94 1.81
N ARG A 807 9.44 19.40 1.27
CA ARG A 807 10.77 19.02 1.76
C ARG A 807 10.96 19.52 3.20
N LYS A 808 11.52 18.70 4.05
CA LYS A 808 11.81 19.08 5.44
C LYS A 808 12.67 20.36 5.49
N GLY A 809 12.19 21.34 6.25
CA GLY A 809 12.84 22.64 6.36
C GLY A 809 12.44 23.62 5.25
N TYR A 810 11.34 23.33 4.52
CA TYR A 810 10.77 24.27 3.56
C TYR A 810 10.59 25.68 4.11
N LYS A 811 10.59 26.68 3.22
CA LYS A 811 10.42 28.10 3.61
C LYS A 811 9.47 28.75 2.62
N GLY A 812 8.44 29.36 3.11
CA GLY A 812 7.45 30.02 2.27
C GLY A 812 6.15 30.35 3.02
N THR A 813 5.19 30.80 2.27
CA THR A 813 3.86 31.20 2.77
C THR A 813 2.77 30.56 1.94
N PHE A 814 1.67 30.21 2.60
CA PHE A 814 0.45 29.77 1.95
C PHE A 814 -0.53 30.94 1.85
N THR A 815 -1.15 31.09 0.71
CA THR A 815 -2.22 32.06 0.43
C THR A 815 -3.42 31.34 -0.19
N PHE A 816 -4.60 31.97 -0.19
CA PHE A 816 -5.78 31.41 -0.86
C PHE A 816 -6.63 32.53 -1.49
N GLU A 817 -7.35 32.21 -2.56
CA GLU A 817 -8.23 33.11 -3.30
C GLU A 817 -9.68 32.66 -3.26
#